data_d6d2c6e4e3caefa5e130a349beffe4e0
#
_entry.id   d6d2c6e4e3caefa5e130a349beffe4e0
#
_cell.length_a   1.000
_cell.length_b   1.000
_cell.length_c   1.000
_cell.angle_alpha   90.00
_cell.angle_beta   90.00
_cell.angle_gamma   90.00
#
_symmetry.space_group_name_H-M   'P 1'
#
loop_
_entity.id
_entity.type
_entity.pdbx_description
1 polymer ?
#
loop_
_entity_poly.entity_id
_entity_poly.type
_entity_poly.pdbx_seq_one_letter_code
_entity_poly.pdbx_strand_id
1 'polypeptide(L)'
;MRVSLDLSLIKANDTIIVANNRQALAIKKSISELKGTSKMPKVSSYKSWLEDYWNQNNPSRSLRLLTQFEIRFLLKEISKEDVTSNPEAFIDELIKCYTICKAYFINISELSSFGSIPSKLFVGWISKYNKFKTANKCIDHTDLFSASVESLKTQNKEGKYYSYGFNEPTPEQKKLFEILKCSPMLHQGHNNNIPAYSFNDQEVELKTIAKWAKEISIKSPDKTIGIVIPNLNELQHAVKTIFDLEFTSTLIETHQKPYNISLGIPLGQYPLIQHLASVLKISTQFIKGYIEQELLIKVITSPYIKGAKNELDSRALLITKVLKIGTSEIKVNKIISLLDECPSLKEIFIELDTIDISKKTSLEDSLDSINLLLSCWGFTSDRILSSSEYQILEKHQTESLILNKLSIYYKKSNLARALDILSAHISAVIFQPKSGLSNIHILGSLEAEGLFFDHAWVSSMTSNFLPGRIRMPLFIPSKTSIEYQLPNSSFLLVTEESKKTLTNLNNLSFDTTYSYPKNSSNREELPTPYLDFEDLSNQVLSKDISRKFDYIEDFKAPKIIEPSIKKGVKTLQDQMSCGFKGFVSRLSIDNYEEPHIGISRLEQGNLIHKILENFFNEITTSTKLLQLSDIELDQLIKKHTDSAILKMPNSNFKINEKNRLVIIIREYISLEKQRDYFEVLETESASEVNIEGLKFSTRIDRMDRTASGAKLIIDYKTGKNVKASHLTGDPLEQAQLPIYAITNSVEGISFATINSNNCEFKAITKDKFELPISKQASNKMPDWDKQVTEWTSSLTAASQNFQSGVASVLPAKKACDFCDYDLLCRIEKLGNNR
;
A
#
# COMPACT_ATOMS: atom_id res chain seq x y z
N MET A 1 -19.92 27.33 -4.23
CA MET A 1 -18.93 28.41 -4.00
C MET A 1 -19.45 29.68 -4.64
N ARG A 2 -19.50 30.76 -3.88
CA ARG A 2 -19.92 32.09 -4.28
C ARG A 2 -18.85 33.12 -3.87
N VAL A 3 -19.04 34.37 -4.23
CA VAL A 3 -18.22 35.50 -3.75
C VAL A 3 -19.12 36.52 -3.09
N SER A 4 -18.63 37.20 -2.04
CA SER A 4 -19.33 38.29 -1.34
C SER A 4 -19.01 39.64 -1.99
N LEU A 5 -19.45 39.80 -3.25
CA LEU A 5 -19.19 40.99 -4.05
C LEU A 5 -20.47 41.53 -4.67
N ASP A 6 -20.58 42.84 -4.76
CA ASP A 6 -21.59 43.46 -5.62
C ASP A 6 -21.18 43.40 -7.08
N LEU A 7 -21.75 42.43 -7.82
CA LEU A 7 -21.48 42.18 -9.24
C LEU A 7 -22.53 42.89 -10.15
N SER A 8 -23.46 43.67 -9.61
CA SER A 8 -24.54 44.32 -10.37
C SER A 8 -24.00 45.32 -11.40
N LEU A 9 -22.92 46.01 -11.08
CA LEU A 9 -22.30 47.04 -11.90
C LEU A 9 -21.37 46.54 -13.00
N ILE A 10 -21.03 45.28 -13.02
CA ILE A 10 -20.08 44.69 -13.99
C ILE A 10 -20.75 44.51 -15.35
N LYS A 11 -20.13 45.03 -16.41
CA LYS A 11 -20.63 44.98 -17.79
C LYS A 11 -19.97 43.80 -18.57
N ALA A 12 -20.58 43.41 -19.70
CA ALA A 12 -20.08 42.31 -20.54
C ALA A 12 -18.68 42.53 -21.13
N ASN A 13 -18.28 43.76 -21.32
CA ASN A 13 -16.95 44.08 -21.88
C ASN A 13 -15.88 44.36 -20.80
N ASP A 14 -16.28 44.25 -19.51
CA ASP A 14 -15.32 44.45 -18.42
C ASP A 14 -14.44 43.21 -18.21
N THR A 15 -13.28 43.43 -17.61
CA THR A 15 -12.30 42.37 -17.31
C THR A 15 -12.07 42.35 -15.78
N ILE A 16 -12.18 41.16 -15.17
CA ILE A 16 -11.89 40.93 -13.76
C ILE A 16 -10.64 40.02 -13.66
N ILE A 17 -9.58 40.57 -13.09
CA ILE A 17 -8.33 39.86 -12.81
C ILE A 17 -8.37 39.43 -11.36
N VAL A 18 -8.18 38.13 -11.11
CA VAL A 18 -8.26 37.53 -9.76
C VAL A 18 -6.96 36.85 -9.38
N ALA A 19 -6.74 36.62 -8.10
CA ALA A 19 -5.51 36.02 -7.60
C ALA A 19 -5.40 34.53 -8.01
N ASN A 20 -6.50 33.79 -8.07
CA ASN A 20 -6.48 32.36 -8.41
C ASN A 20 -7.68 31.93 -9.29
N ASN A 21 -7.55 30.75 -9.93
CA ASN A 21 -8.57 30.27 -10.87
C ASN A 21 -9.91 29.89 -10.20
N ARG A 22 -9.94 29.60 -8.89
CA ARG A 22 -11.17 29.29 -8.14
C ARG A 22 -12.03 30.53 -7.92
N GLN A 23 -11.40 31.63 -7.57
CA GLN A 23 -12.10 32.93 -7.51
C GLN A 23 -12.68 33.27 -8.89
N ALA A 24 -11.92 32.99 -9.98
CA ALA A 24 -12.45 33.20 -11.34
C ALA A 24 -13.71 32.36 -11.59
N LEU A 25 -13.71 31.10 -11.20
CA LEU A 25 -14.85 30.20 -11.35
C LEU A 25 -16.05 30.64 -10.48
N ALA A 26 -15.78 31.00 -9.23
CA ALA A 26 -16.81 31.47 -8.29
C ALA A 26 -17.50 32.75 -8.78
N ILE A 27 -16.70 33.71 -9.28
CA ILE A 27 -17.24 34.97 -9.85
C ILE A 27 -18.07 34.66 -11.10
N LYS A 28 -17.55 33.80 -12.02
CA LYS A 28 -18.34 33.42 -13.20
C LYS A 28 -19.66 32.80 -12.85
N LYS A 29 -19.68 31.89 -11.84
CA LYS A 29 -20.90 31.27 -11.35
C LYS A 29 -21.86 32.31 -10.75
N SER A 30 -21.37 33.20 -9.88
CA SER A 30 -22.19 34.26 -9.25
C SER A 30 -22.76 35.22 -10.31
N ILE A 31 -22.00 35.60 -11.36
CA ILE A 31 -22.51 36.42 -12.46
C ILE A 31 -23.57 35.67 -13.27
N SER A 32 -23.37 34.39 -13.53
CA SER A 32 -24.36 33.56 -14.25
C SER A 32 -25.67 33.43 -13.48
N GLU A 33 -25.63 33.29 -12.15
CA GLU A 33 -26.80 33.24 -11.29
C GLU A 33 -27.53 34.60 -11.25
N LEU A 34 -26.82 35.72 -11.31
CA LEU A 34 -27.43 37.05 -11.28
C LEU A 34 -27.99 37.50 -12.63
N LYS A 35 -27.31 37.21 -13.72
CA LYS A 35 -27.60 37.80 -15.05
C LYS A 35 -28.15 36.79 -16.08
N GLY A 36 -28.31 35.54 -15.72
CA GLY A 36 -28.81 34.49 -16.62
C GLY A 36 -27.90 34.28 -17.85
N THR A 37 -28.51 34.17 -19.03
CA THR A 37 -27.84 33.87 -20.32
C THR A 37 -27.20 35.09 -21.01
N SER A 38 -26.81 36.12 -20.28
CA SER A 38 -26.18 37.31 -20.83
C SER A 38 -24.68 37.10 -21.18
N LYS A 39 -24.13 37.93 -22.08
CA LYS A 39 -22.71 37.93 -22.40
C LYS A 39 -21.88 38.14 -21.13
N MET A 40 -20.98 37.21 -20.86
CA MET A 40 -20.12 37.18 -19.66
C MET A 40 -18.92 38.10 -19.78
N PRO A 41 -18.55 38.86 -18.72
CA PRO A 41 -17.27 39.57 -18.68
C PRO A 41 -16.08 38.57 -18.73
N LYS A 42 -14.89 39.05 -19.11
CA LYS A 42 -13.68 38.27 -19.06
C LYS A 42 -13.20 38.14 -17.61
N VAL A 43 -13.23 36.93 -17.03
CA VAL A 43 -12.75 36.65 -15.68
C VAL A 43 -11.65 35.62 -15.75
N SER A 44 -10.44 35.96 -15.29
CA SER A 44 -9.28 35.06 -15.31
C SER A 44 -8.30 35.36 -14.18
N SER A 45 -7.51 34.38 -13.78
CA SER A 45 -6.40 34.61 -12.84
C SER A 45 -5.32 35.49 -13.47
N TYR A 46 -4.54 36.19 -12.63
CA TYR A 46 -3.43 37.05 -13.07
C TYR A 46 -2.51 36.35 -14.09
N LYS A 47 -2.05 35.14 -13.75
CA LYS A 47 -1.16 34.37 -14.63
C LYS A 47 -1.84 34.01 -15.95
N SER A 48 -3.05 33.49 -15.91
CA SER A 48 -3.79 33.13 -17.13
C SER A 48 -4.10 34.35 -17.99
N TRP A 49 -4.47 35.48 -17.36
CA TRP A 49 -4.73 36.72 -18.08
C TRP A 49 -3.48 37.21 -18.82
N LEU A 50 -2.33 37.20 -18.12
CA LEU A 50 -1.07 37.69 -18.71
C LEU A 50 -0.56 36.78 -19.82
N GLU A 51 -0.71 35.47 -19.68
CA GLU A 51 -0.36 34.49 -20.70
C GLU A 51 -1.28 34.64 -21.94
N ASP A 52 -2.59 34.75 -21.76
CA ASP A 52 -3.57 34.98 -22.81
C ASP A 52 -3.24 36.28 -23.58
N TYR A 53 -2.93 37.36 -22.82
CA TYR A 53 -2.59 38.65 -23.39
C TYR A 53 -1.31 38.54 -24.23
N TRP A 54 -0.26 37.90 -23.69
CA TRP A 54 1.00 37.73 -24.41
C TRP A 54 0.81 36.86 -25.66
N ASN A 55 0.06 35.80 -25.61
CA ASN A 55 -0.23 34.95 -26.78
C ASN A 55 -0.97 35.69 -27.88
N GLN A 56 -1.90 36.56 -27.52
CA GLN A 56 -2.64 37.40 -28.52
C GLN A 56 -1.74 38.43 -29.19
N ASN A 57 -0.74 38.95 -28.49
CA ASN A 57 0.16 40.01 -28.98
C ASN A 57 1.51 39.48 -29.46
N ASN A 58 1.70 38.15 -29.55
CA ASN A 58 2.87 37.50 -30.14
C ASN A 58 2.48 36.64 -31.36
N PRO A 59 1.88 37.25 -32.41
CA PRO A 59 1.33 36.52 -33.57
C PRO A 59 2.38 35.80 -34.39
N SER A 60 3.62 36.31 -34.42
CA SER A 60 4.73 35.67 -35.12
C SER A 60 5.30 34.46 -34.40
N ARG A 61 4.87 34.19 -33.19
CA ARG A 61 5.43 33.15 -32.30
C ARG A 61 6.98 33.19 -32.27
N SER A 62 7.53 34.38 -32.31
CA SER A 62 8.97 34.59 -32.33
C SER A 62 9.69 34.09 -31.09
N LEU A 63 8.99 34.02 -29.96
CA LEU A 63 9.45 33.48 -28.68
C LEU A 63 8.53 32.34 -28.23
N ARG A 64 9.12 31.28 -27.69
CA ARG A 64 8.42 30.15 -27.14
C ARG A 64 8.32 30.23 -25.61
N LEU A 65 7.12 30.06 -25.05
CA LEU A 65 6.91 30.02 -23.62
C LEU A 65 7.28 28.60 -23.08
N LEU A 66 8.19 28.58 -22.11
CA LEU A 66 8.58 27.37 -21.41
C LEU A 66 7.49 26.96 -20.40
N THR A 67 7.19 25.66 -20.37
CA THR A 67 6.31 25.09 -19.34
C THR A 67 7.02 25.02 -17.98
N GLN A 68 6.28 24.93 -16.89
CA GLN A 68 6.83 24.79 -15.54
C GLN A 68 7.81 23.60 -15.44
N PHE A 69 7.48 22.48 -16.10
CA PHE A 69 8.34 21.30 -16.10
C PHE A 69 9.64 21.53 -16.86
N GLU A 70 9.59 22.22 -18.02
CA GLU A 70 10.81 22.55 -18.77
C GLU A 70 11.73 23.46 -17.95
N ILE A 71 11.17 24.45 -17.24
CA ILE A 71 11.94 25.32 -16.34
C ILE A 71 12.63 24.48 -15.25
N ARG A 72 11.85 23.64 -14.56
CA ARG A 72 12.35 22.75 -13.52
C ARG A 72 13.45 21.83 -14.05
N PHE A 73 13.20 21.21 -15.18
CA PHE A 73 14.13 20.29 -15.82
C PHE A 73 15.44 20.98 -16.21
N LEU A 74 15.38 22.15 -16.87
CA LEU A 74 16.55 22.91 -17.28
C LEU A 74 17.38 23.39 -16.08
N LEU A 75 16.74 23.91 -15.03
CA LEU A 75 17.43 24.34 -13.82
C LEU A 75 18.08 23.17 -13.09
N LYS A 76 17.43 21.99 -13.08
CA LYS A 76 18.01 20.76 -12.53
C LYS A 76 19.28 20.35 -13.29
N GLU A 77 19.25 20.32 -14.60
CA GLU A 77 20.44 19.96 -15.40
C GLU A 77 21.57 21.00 -15.23
N ILE A 78 21.23 22.29 -15.15
CA ILE A 78 22.21 23.37 -14.93
C ILE A 78 22.87 23.30 -13.55
N SER A 79 22.11 22.95 -12.51
CA SER A 79 22.61 22.89 -11.13
C SER A 79 23.37 21.60 -10.81
N LYS A 80 23.19 20.54 -11.60
CA LYS A 80 23.77 19.22 -11.38
C LYS A 80 25.32 19.20 -11.35
N GLU A 81 25.95 20.11 -12.06
CA GLU A 81 27.42 20.20 -12.11
C GLU A 81 28.03 20.71 -10.79
N ASP A 82 27.27 21.55 -10.05
CA ASP A 82 27.79 22.23 -8.85
C ASP A 82 27.30 21.57 -7.55
N VAL A 83 26.32 20.64 -7.61
CA VAL A 83 25.70 20.00 -6.44
C VAL A 83 25.84 18.49 -6.54
N THR A 84 26.67 17.91 -5.69
CA THR A 84 26.96 16.47 -5.66
C THR A 84 25.86 15.64 -4.98
N SER A 85 25.02 16.27 -4.12
CA SER A 85 23.93 15.61 -3.38
C SER A 85 22.57 16.14 -3.84
N ASN A 86 21.71 15.27 -4.32
CA ASN A 86 20.31 15.46 -4.70
C ASN A 86 19.89 16.90 -5.09
N PRO A 87 20.10 17.33 -6.34
CA PRO A 87 19.77 18.68 -6.77
C PRO A 87 18.26 19.00 -6.70
N GLU A 88 17.39 17.97 -6.62
CA GLU A 88 15.93 18.16 -6.56
C GLU A 88 15.46 18.92 -5.32
N ALA A 89 16.11 18.72 -4.18
CA ALA A 89 15.76 19.40 -2.93
C ALA A 89 15.84 20.94 -3.03
N PHE A 90 16.64 21.48 -3.95
CA PHE A 90 16.86 22.91 -4.10
C PHE A 90 16.05 23.54 -5.25
N ILE A 91 15.56 22.73 -6.19
CA ILE A 91 14.97 23.26 -7.42
C ILE A 91 13.70 24.08 -7.14
N ASP A 92 12.85 23.63 -6.24
CA ASP A 92 11.62 24.38 -5.90
C ASP A 92 11.94 25.72 -5.25
N GLU A 93 12.90 25.74 -4.33
CA GLU A 93 13.35 26.98 -3.69
C GLU A 93 14.09 27.91 -4.66
N LEU A 94 14.85 27.34 -5.60
CA LEU A 94 15.52 28.09 -6.66
C LEU A 94 14.51 28.79 -7.57
N ILE A 95 13.48 28.06 -8.03
CA ILE A 95 12.40 28.61 -8.86
C ILE A 95 11.64 29.70 -8.09
N LYS A 96 11.35 29.43 -6.81
CA LYS A 96 10.67 30.41 -5.94
C LYS A 96 11.48 31.68 -5.78
N CYS A 97 12.78 31.58 -5.45
CA CYS A 97 13.65 32.74 -5.32
C CYS A 97 13.76 33.52 -6.64
N TYR A 98 13.88 32.82 -7.76
CA TYR A 98 13.89 33.45 -9.08
C TYR A 98 12.60 34.20 -9.37
N THR A 99 11.45 33.61 -9.08
CA THR A 99 10.14 34.25 -9.23
C THR A 99 10.02 35.48 -8.35
N ILE A 100 10.46 35.41 -7.08
CA ILE A 100 10.49 36.54 -6.16
C ILE A 100 11.37 37.67 -6.72
N CYS A 101 12.57 37.38 -7.14
CA CYS A 101 13.46 38.41 -7.72
C CYS A 101 12.81 39.15 -8.88
N LYS A 102 12.11 38.43 -9.78
CA LYS A 102 11.40 39.03 -10.91
C LYS A 102 10.21 39.87 -10.45
N ALA A 103 9.37 39.34 -9.58
CA ALA A 103 8.16 40.03 -9.10
C ALA A 103 8.46 41.27 -8.26
N TYR A 104 9.63 41.33 -7.59
CA TYR A 104 10.05 42.46 -6.75
C TYR A 104 11.11 43.35 -7.46
N PHE A 105 11.41 43.07 -8.72
CA PHE A 105 12.42 43.81 -9.51
C PHE A 105 13.83 43.80 -8.87
N ILE A 106 14.21 42.75 -8.18
CA ILE A 106 15.53 42.59 -7.56
C ILE A 106 16.56 42.31 -8.64
N ASN A 107 17.65 43.04 -8.64
CA ASN A 107 18.78 42.78 -9.54
C ASN A 107 19.55 41.53 -9.08
N ILE A 108 19.36 40.41 -9.79
CA ILE A 108 19.97 39.14 -9.45
C ILE A 108 21.50 39.19 -9.46
N SER A 109 22.12 39.93 -10.37
CA SER A 109 23.60 40.03 -10.46
C SER A 109 24.24 40.63 -9.24
N GLU A 110 23.53 41.52 -8.51
CA GLU A 110 24.02 42.15 -7.29
C GLU A 110 24.02 41.23 -6.07
N LEU A 111 23.24 40.17 -6.09
CA LEU A 111 23.13 39.21 -4.97
C LEU A 111 24.49 38.52 -4.69
N SER A 112 25.36 38.38 -5.68
CA SER A 112 26.67 37.78 -5.51
C SER A 112 27.64 38.63 -4.66
N SER A 113 27.39 39.95 -4.55
CA SER A 113 28.24 40.87 -3.79
C SER A 113 28.18 40.66 -2.28
N PHE A 114 27.11 40.02 -1.78
CA PHE A 114 26.95 39.69 -0.34
C PHE A 114 27.78 38.49 0.11
N GLY A 115 28.51 37.83 -0.76
CA GLY A 115 29.52 36.83 -0.41
C GLY A 115 29.05 35.45 -0.02
N SER A 116 27.74 35.20 0.18
CA SER A 116 27.23 33.89 0.56
C SER A 116 27.35 32.88 -0.58
N ILE A 117 27.71 31.64 -0.25
CA ILE A 117 27.83 30.56 -1.25
C ILE A 117 26.50 30.33 -1.97
N PRO A 118 25.33 30.18 -1.29
CA PRO A 118 24.06 29.98 -1.95
C PRO A 118 23.71 31.08 -2.96
N SER A 119 23.93 32.36 -2.59
CA SER A 119 23.64 33.48 -3.50
C SER A 119 24.55 33.48 -4.74
N LYS A 120 25.83 33.14 -4.58
CA LYS A 120 26.78 33.03 -5.73
C LYS A 120 26.39 31.92 -6.68
N LEU A 121 26.02 30.73 -6.16
CA LEU A 121 25.54 29.63 -6.98
C LEU A 121 24.24 29.99 -7.70
N PHE A 122 23.30 30.61 -7.02
CA PHE A 122 22.06 31.09 -7.59
C PHE A 122 22.28 32.02 -8.77
N VAL A 123 23.12 33.07 -8.62
CA VAL A 123 23.44 33.98 -9.68
C VAL A 123 24.08 33.27 -10.88
N GLY A 124 24.99 32.33 -10.63
CA GLY A 124 25.62 31.50 -11.66
C GLY A 124 24.60 30.66 -12.44
N TRP A 125 23.74 29.96 -11.76
CA TRP A 125 22.69 29.11 -12.38
C TRP A 125 21.69 29.94 -13.18
N ILE A 126 21.19 31.04 -12.64
CA ILE A 126 20.25 31.91 -13.35
C ILE A 126 20.91 32.58 -14.55
N SER A 127 22.20 32.93 -14.47
CA SER A 127 22.95 33.44 -15.61
C SER A 127 23.04 32.42 -16.75
N LYS A 128 23.38 31.14 -16.43
CA LYS A 128 23.39 30.03 -17.41
C LYS A 128 21.99 29.82 -18.00
N TYR A 129 20.94 29.84 -17.17
CA TYR A 129 19.56 29.69 -17.59
C TYR A 129 19.07 30.80 -18.50
N ASN A 130 19.38 32.05 -18.20
CA ASN A 130 19.03 33.19 -19.05
C ASN A 130 19.76 33.17 -20.40
N LYS A 131 21.05 32.79 -20.43
CA LYS A 131 21.81 32.56 -21.69
C LYS A 131 21.12 31.49 -22.54
N PHE A 132 20.70 30.40 -21.91
CA PHE A 132 19.96 29.33 -22.59
C PHE A 132 18.63 29.84 -23.20
N LYS A 133 17.82 30.62 -22.46
CA LYS A 133 16.56 31.18 -22.96
C LYS A 133 16.82 32.08 -24.19
N THR A 134 17.82 32.95 -24.12
CA THR A 134 18.19 33.84 -25.23
C THR A 134 18.62 33.07 -26.47
N ALA A 135 19.50 32.06 -26.31
CA ALA A 135 20.03 31.26 -27.42
C ALA A 135 18.93 30.46 -28.13
N ASN A 136 17.91 29.98 -27.37
CA ASN A 136 16.83 29.15 -27.89
C ASN A 136 15.53 29.94 -28.16
N LYS A 137 15.55 31.25 -28.13
CA LYS A 137 14.38 32.13 -28.31
C LYS A 137 13.20 31.71 -27.40
N CYS A 138 13.48 31.49 -26.12
CA CYS A 138 12.49 31.09 -25.12
C CYS A 138 12.31 32.20 -24.07
N ILE A 139 11.10 32.23 -23.50
CA ILE A 139 10.79 33.00 -22.30
C ILE A 139 10.07 32.09 -21.29
N ASP A 140 10.00 32.48 -20.04
CA ASP A 140 9.21 31.84 -19.02
C ASP A 140 8.13 32.74 -18.42
N HIS A 141 7.32 32.20 -17.55
CA HIS A 141 6.21 32.94 -16.94
C HIS A 141 6.65 34.21 -16.19
N THR A 142 7.89 34.28 -15.69
CA THR A 142 8.40 35.44 -14.97
C THR A 142 8.83 36.58 -15.93
N ASP A 143 8.97 36.29 -17.21
CA ASP A 143 9.30 37.29 -18.25
C ASP A 143 8.07 37.88 -18.94
N LEU A 144 6.86 37.27 -18.74
CA LEU A 144 5.64 37.64 -19.47
C LEU A 144 5.27 39.12 -19.24
N PHE A 145 5.36 39.61 -18.01
CA PHE A 145 5.06 40.99 -17.68
C PHE A 145 6.00 41.95 -18.44
N SER A 146 7.32 41.73 -18.33
CA SER A 146 8.32 42.56 -18.99
C SER A 146 8.19 42.52 -20.52
N ALA A 147 7.85 41.37 -21.08
CA ALA A 147 7.63 41.21 -22.53
C ALA A 147 6.34 41.90 -23.03
N SER A 148 5.37 42.15 -22.15
CA SER A 148 4.06 42.70 -22.50
C SER A 148 3.91 44.19 -22.17
N VAL A 149 4.80 44.78 -21.37
CA VAL A 149 4.65 46.16 -20.81
C VAL A 149 4.47 47.19 -21.89
N GLU A 150 5.26 47.19 -22.95
CA GLU A 150 5.20 48.21 -24.01
C GLU A 150 3.89 48.14 -24.80
N SER A 151 3.42 46.94 -25.14
CA SER A 151 2.14 46.73 -25.82
C SER A 151 0.95 47.12 -24.92
N LEU A 152 1.04 46.86 -23.60
CA LEU A 152 0.03 47.22 -22.63
C LEU A 152 -0.16 48.71 -22.47
N LYS A 153 0.92 49.52 -22.61
CA LYS A 153 0.83 51.00 -22.54
C LYS A 153 0.18 51.62 -23.78
N THR A 154 0.33 50.97 -24.92
CA THR A 154 -0.15 51.54 -26.23
C THR A 154 -1.53 51.01 -26.64
N GLN A 155 -2.04 49.98 -25.97
CA GLN A 155 -3.31 49.35 -26.31
C GLN A 155 -4.53 50.24 -25.98
N ASN A 156 -5.46 50.33 -26.94
CA ASN A 156 -6.76 50.92 -26.71
C ASN A 156 -7.66 49.99 -25.85
N LYS A 157 -8.07 50.41 -24.66
CA LYS A 157 -8.73 49.54 -23.67
C LYS A 157 -10.26 49.63 -23.85
N GLU A 158 -10.85 48.45 -24.17
CA GLU A 158 -12.32 48.30 -24.17
C GLU A 158 -12.78 47.83 -22.80
N GLY A 159 -13.71 48.53 -22.15
CA GLY A 159 -14.24 48.19 -20.84
C GLY A 159 -13.39 48.61 -19.65
N LYS A 160 -13.86 48.32 -18.44
CA LYS A 160 -13.18 48.59 -17.17
C LYS A 160 -12.46 47.34 -16.69
N TYR A 161 -11.34 47.55 -15.99
CA TYR A 161 -10.57 46.51 -15.36
C TYR A 161 -10.78 46.54 -13.84
N TYR A 162 -10.98 45.36 -13.26
CA TYR A 162 -11.14 45.17 -11.82
C TYR A 162 -10.15 44.16 -11.31
N SER A 163 -9.66 44.32 -10.08
CA SER A 163 -8.81 43.33 -9.39
C SER A 163 -9.48 42.81 -8.14
N TYR A 164 -9.36 41.51 -7.84
CA TYR A 164 -9.97 40.87 -6.69
C TYR A 164 -9.11 39.75 -6.10
N GLY A 165 -9.09 39.63 -4.77
CA GLY A 165 -8.42 38.56 -4.06
C GLY A 165 -6.90 38.73 -3.90
N PHE A 166 -6.40 39.97 -4.11
CA PHE A 166 -4.97 40.29 -3.90
C PHE A 166 -4.82 41.03 -2.55
N ASN A 167 -4.39 40.30 -1.51
CA ASN A 167 -4.17 40.87 -0.19
C ASN A 167 -3.00 41.84 -0.16
N GLU A 168 -1.88 41.45 -0.75
CA GLU A 168 -0.68 42.24 -0.97
C GLU A 168 -0.14 41.96 -2.38
N PRO A 169 -0.58 42.74 -3.37
CA PRO A 169 -0.07 42.56 -4.70
C PRO A 169 1.43 42.90 -4.77
N THR A 170 2.21 42.02 -5.45
CA THR A 170 3.64 42.26 -5.65
C THR A 170 3.89 43.56 -6.43
N PRO A 171 5.10 44.14 -6.36
CA PRO A 171 5.46 45.35 -7.16
C PRO A 171 5.13 45.21 -8.64
N GLU A 172 5.38 44.04 -9.23
CA GLU A 172 4.99 43.70 -10.61
C GLU A 172 3.47 43.80 -10.83
N GLN A 173 2.68 43.21 -9.94
CA GLN A 173 1.20 43.24 -10.01
C GLN A 173 0.68 44.66 -9.83
N LYS A 174 1.21 45.42 -8.86
CA LYS A 174 0.85 46.83 -8.65
C LYS A 174 1.07 47.66 -9.93
N LYS A 175 2.23 47.49 -10.56
CA LYS A 175 2.55 48.17 -11.81
C LYS A 175 1.62 47.79 -12.97
N LEU A 176 1.23 46.50 -13.06
CA LEU A 176 0.23 46.09 -14.04
C LEU A 176 -1.13 46.73 -13.78
N PHE A 177 -1.58 46.72 -12.52
CA PHE A 177 -2.88 47.32 -12.14
C PHE A 177 -2.91 48.84 -12.38
N GLU A 178 -1.81 49.54 -12.17
CA GLU A 178 -1.66 50.96 -12.50
C GLU A 178 -1.75 51.19 -14.03
N ILE A 179 -1.02 50.39 -14.83
CA ILE A 179 -1.05 50.48 -16.32
C ILE A 179 -2.48 50.21 -16.80
N LEU A 180 -3.18 49.23 -16.25
CA LEU A 180 -4.55 48.90 -16.65
C LEU A 180 -5.62 49.78 -16.02
N LYS A 181 -5.27 50.63 -15.04
CA LYS A 181 -6.18 51.40 -14.21
C LYS A 181 -7.25 50.52 -13.55
N CYS A 182 -6.79 49.41 -12.96
CA CYS A 182 -7.67 48.46 -12.29
C CYS A 182 -8.32 49.10 -11.03
N SER A 183 -9.62 48.90 -10.87
CA SER A 183 -10.36 49.24 -9.64
C SER A 183 -10.40 48.02 -8.70
N PRO A 184 -9.90 48.14 -7.45
CA PRO A 184 -9.96 47.01 -6.51
C PRO A 184 -11.40 46.74 -6.09
N MET A 185 -11.83 45.49 -6.05
CA MET A 185 -13.10 45.05 -5.52
C MET A 185 -12.87 44.59 -4.08
N LEU A 186 -13.63 45.22 -3.15
CA LEU A 186 -13.51 44.93 -1.72
C LEU A 186 -14.59 43.96 -1.27
N HIS A 187 -14.26 43.12 -0.30
CA HIS A 187 -15.26 42.32 0.44
C HIS A 187 -16.20 43.24 1.24
N GLN A 188 -17.47 42.84 1.32
CA GLN A 188 -18.37 43.40 2.33
C GLN A 188 -17.99 42.76 3.67
N GLY A 189 -17.36 43.55 4.55
CA GLY A 189 -16.97 43.10 5.88
C GLY A 189 -18.18 42.68 6.71
N HIS A 190 -18.07 41.60 7.43
CA HIS A 190 -19.08 41.10 8.35
C HIS A 190 -18.54 41.13 9.77
N ASN A 191 -19.30 41.63 10.70
CA ASN A 191 -18.95 41.68 12.11
C ASN A 191 -19.60 40.46 12.79
N ASN A 192 -18.86 39.43 13.07
CA ASN A 192 -19.39 38.14 13.53
C ASN A 192 -18.90 37.83 14.94
N ASN A 193 -19.77 37.21 15.72
CA ASN A 193 -19.37 36.44 16.88
C ASN A 193 -18.56 35.24 16.36
N ILE A 194 -17.32 35.07 16.83
CA ILE A 194 -16.36 34.10 16.28
C ILE A 194 -16.23 32.95 17.29
N PRO A 195 -17.02 31.87 17.15
CA PRO A 195 -16.86 30.69 18.00
C PRO A 195 -15.53 29.98 17.68
N ALA A 196 -14.72 29.70 18.72
CA ALA A 196 -13.45 29.05 18.60
C ALA A 196 -13.29 27.94 19.66
N TYR A 197 -12.85 26.76 19.24
CA TYR A 197 -12.84 25.57 20.09
C TYR A 197 -11.48 24.87 20.09
N SER A 198 -11.07 24.30 21.25
CA SER A 198 -9.91 23.45 21.33
C SER A 198 -10.31 21.98 21.50
N PHE A 199 -9.55 21.10 20.86
CA PHE A 199 -9.72 19.65 20.90
C PHE A 199 -8.46 18.96 21.45
N ASN A 200 -8.59 17.75 22.02
CA ASN A 200 -7.45 17.00 22.56
C ASN A 200 -6.40 16.68 21.50
N ASP A 201 -6.86 16.26 20.33
CA ASP A 201 -6.00 15.90 19.22
C ASP A 201 -6.63 16.22 17.86
N GLN A 202 -5.82 16.10 16.83
CA GLN A 202 -6.20 16.43 15.46
C GLN A 202 -7.26 15.48 14.88
N GLU A 203 -7.26 14.22 15.28
CA GLU A 203 -8.24 13.25 14.80
C GLU A 203 -9.63 13.55 15.33
N VAL A 204 -9.73 13.90 16.62
CA VAL A 204 -10.99 14.33 17.26
C VAL A 204 -11.51 15.62 16.62
N GLU A 205 -10.63 16.61 16.37
CA GLU A 205 -10.98 17.83 15.65
C GLU A 205 -11.62 17.50 14.28
N LEU A 206 -10.94 16.72 13.45
CA LEU A 206 -11.40 16.39 12.11
C LEU A 206 -12.68 15.54 12.10
N LYS A 207 -12.85 14.62 13.04
CA LYS A 207 -14.09 13.83 13.20
C LYS A 207 -15.26 14.72 13.56
N THR A 208 -15.03 15.70 14.44
CA THR A 208 -16.06 16.66 14.83
C THR A 208 -16.50 17.51 13.64
N ILE A 209 -15.55 18.01 12.86
CA ILE A 209 -15.82 18.79 11.65
C ILE A 209 -16.60 17.97 10.62
N ALA A 210 -16.21 16.71 10.40
CA ALA A 210 -16.89 15.83 9.44
C ALA A 210 -18.37 15.58 9.87
N LYS A 211 -18.60 15.34 11.17
CA LYS A 211 -19.94 15.16 11.73
C LYS A 211 -20.77 16.43 11.60
N TRP A 212 -20.20 17.59 11.96
CA TRP A 212 -20.85 18.87 11.80
C TRP A 212 -21.26 19.14 10.33
N ALA A 213 -20.37 18.89 9.40
CA ALA A 213 -20.65 19.07 7.98
C ALA A 213 -21.77 18.15 7.49
N LYS A 214 -21.79 16.89 7.97
CA LYS A 214 -22.87 15.94 7.68
C LYS A 214 -24.22 16.40 8.23
N GLU A 215 -24.26 16.84 9.47
CA GLU A 215 -25.50 17.34 10.10
C GLU A 215 -26.07 18.51 9.34
N ILE A 216 -25.26 19.49 8.94
CA ILE A 216 -25.71 20.62 8.14
C ILE A 216 -26.17 20.16 6.75
N SER A 217 -25.43 19.30 6.09
CA SER A 217 -25.79 18.83 4.75
C SER A 217 -27.12 18.07 4.72
N ILE A 218 -27.47 17.37 5.82
CA ILE A 218 -28.78 16.72 5.97
C ILE A 218 -29.89 17.71 6.26
N LYS A 219 -29.64 18.68 7.17
CA LYS A 219 -30.63 19.69 7.57
C LYS A 219 -30.92 20.71 6.45
N SER A 220 -29.93 21.04 5.67
CA SER A 220 -29.97 22.10 4.66
C SER A 220 -29.20 21.70 3.40
N PRO A 221 -29.75 20.81 2.54
CA PRO A 221 -29.04 20.27 1.39
C PRO A 221 -28.58 21.29 0.34
N ASP A 222 -29.27 22.43 0.25
CA ASP A 222 -28.98 23.50 -0.71
C ASP A 222 -27.87 24.45 -0.25
N LYS A 223 -27.47 24.38 1.02
CA LYS A 223 -26.45 25.25 1.59
C LYS A 223 -25.03 24.76 1.26
N THR A 224 -24.15 25.72 1.03
CA THR A 224 -22.74 25.45 0.78
C THR A 224 -21.95 25.49 2.09
N ILE A 225 -21.09 24.50 2.28
CA ILE A 225 -20.26 24.32 3.47
C ILE A 225 -18.79 24.44 3.06
N GLY A 226 -18.05 25.36 3.68
CA GLY A 226 -16.61 25.53 3.50
C GLY A 226 -15.84 25.02 4.71
N ILE A 227 -14.91 24.11 4.50
CA ILE A 227 -13.99 23.61 5.54
C ILE A 227 -12.58 23.98 5.13
N VAL A 228 -11.93 24.82 5.93
CA VAL A 228 -10.57 25.28 5.64
C VAL A 228 -9.59 24.61 6.58
N ILE A 229 -8.61 23.93 5.99
CA ILE A 229 -7.55 23.23 6.71
C ILE A 229 -6.21 23.77 6.21
N PRO A 230 -5.50 24.62 6.97
CA PRO A 230 -4.27 25.26 6.52
C PRO A 230 -3.17 24.29 6.08
N ASN A 231 -3.00 23.19 6.79
CA ASN A 231 -2.04 22.13 6.50
C ASN A 231 -2.67 20.94 5.75
N LEU A 232 -3.66 21.19 4.88
CA LEU A 232 -4.39 20.16 4.14
C LEU A 232 -3.47 19.23 3.32
N ASN A 233 -2.33 19.71 2.82
CA ASN A 233 -1.34 18.88 2.10
C ASN A 233 -0.85 17.69 2.95
N GLU A 234 -0.60 17.92 4.23
CA GLU A 234 -0.11 16.90 5.16
C GLU A 234 -1.25 15.99 5.63
N LEU A 235 -2.44 16.54 5.77
CA LEU A 235 -3.62 15.88 6.34
C LEU A 235 -4.54 15.24 5.31
N GLN A 236 -4.28 15.38 4.01
CA GLN A 236 -5.20 14.96 2.95
C GLN A 236 -5.68 13.52 3.10
N HIS A 237 -4.79 12.61 3.44
CA HIS A 237 -5.14 11.19 3.63
C HIS A 237 -6.05 10.98 4.85
N ALA A 238 -5.72 11.59 5.99
CA ALA A 238 -6.51 11.51 7.22
C ALA A 238 -7.92 12.12 7.01
N VAL A 239 -7.98 13.30 6.42
CA VAL A 239 -9.23 13.97 6.06
C VAL A 239 -10.09 13.11 5.17
N LYS A 240 -9.51 12.54 4.09
CA LYS A 240 -10.24 11.65 3.20
C LYS A 240 -10.78 10.43 3.93
N THR A 241 -9.97 9.77 4.76
CA THR A 241 -10.38 8.58 5.50
C THR A 241 -11.52 8.89 6.48
N ILE A 242 -11.40 9.97 7.25
CA ILE A 242 -12.41 10.38 8.24
C ILE A 242 -13.74 10.74 7.55
N PHE A 243 -13.67 11.50 6.45
CA PHE A 243 -14.88 11.87 5.71
C PHE A 243 -15.50 10.70 4.97
N ASP A 244 -14.71 9.80 4.37
CA ASP A 244 -15.23 8.56 3.74
C ASP A 244 -15.95 7.70 4.80
N LEU A 245 -15.40 7.56 6.02
CA LEU A 245 -16.02 6.82 7.12
C LEU A 245 -17.33 7.49 7.59
N GLU A 246 -17.31 8.82 7.80
CA GLU A 246 -18.51 9.53 8.29
C GLU A 246 -19.65 9.50 7.26
N PHE A 247 -19.35 9.56 5.98
CA PHE A 247 -20.31 9.55 4.88
C PHE A 247 -20.53 8.18 4.25
N THR A 248 -20.12 7.07 4.88
CA THR A 248 -20.19 5.70 4.33
C THR A 248 -21.60 5.34 3.83
N SER A 249 -22.68 5.64 4.59
CA SER A 249 -24.05 5.36 4.17
C SER A 249 -24.41 6.07 2.86
N THR A 250 -24.10 7.34 2.76
CA THR A 250 -24.37 8.16 1.56
C THR A 250 -23.55 7.65 0.35
N LEU A 251 -22.29 7.25 0.58
CA LEU A 251 -21.43 6.69 -0.47
C LEU A 251 -21.97 5.37 -1.02
N ILE A 252 -22.50 4.50 -0.15
CA ILE A 252 -23.11 3.22 -0.55
C ILE A 252 -24.39 3.46 -1.34
N GLU A 253 -25.25 4.37 -0.89
CA GLU A 253 -26.55 4.65 -1.53
C GLU A 253 -26.43 5.38 -2.86
N THR A 254 -25.55 6.38 -2.94
CA THR A 254 -25.48 7.27 -4.11
C THR A 254 -24.33 6.98 -5.06
N HIS A 255 -23.34 6.21 -4.63
CA HIS A 255 -22.04 6.03 -5.32
C HIS A 255 -21.31 7.33 -5.66
N GLN A 256 -21.70 8.45 -5.02
CA GLN A 256 -21.12 9.79 -5.22
C GLN A 256 -20.60 10.34 -3.90
N LYS A 257 -19.49 11.06 -3.96
CA LYS A 257 -18.93 11.73 -2.78
C LYS A 257 -19.72 13.03 -2.52
N PRO A 258 -20.30 13.19 -1.33
CA PRO A 258 -21.01 14.41 -0.97
C PRO A 258 -20.08 15.59 -0.65
N TYR A 259 -18.79 15.36 -0.61
CA TYR A 259 -17.76 16.35 -0.36
C TYR A 259 -16.69 16.38 -1.45
N ASN A 260 -16.03 17.53 -1.61
CA ASN A 260 -14.92 17.73 -2.54
C ASN A 260 -13.70 18.27 -1.78
N ILE A 261 -12.59 17.53 -1.82
CA ILE A 261 -11.29 18.00 -1.31
C ILE A 261 -10.61 18.74 -2.45
N SER A 262 -10.23 19.99 -2.22
CA SER A 262 -9.72 20.88 -3.25
C SER A 262 -8.33 20.52 -3.79
N LEU A 263 -7.57 19.77 -3.03
CA LEU A 263 -6.23 19.32 -3.41
C LEU A 263 -6.31 18.07 -4.28
N GLY A 264 -5.76 18.17 -5.48
CA GLY A 264 -5.40 16.99 -6.24
C GLY A 264 -4.21 16.26 -5.61
N ILE A 265 -3.99 15.04 -6.03
CA ILE A 265 -2.77 14.30 -5.69
C ILE A 265 -1.84 14.25 -6.91
N PRO A 266 -0.53 14.03 -6.71
CA PRO A 266 0.37 13.77 -7.82
C PRO A 266 -0.17 12.66 -8.73
N LEU A 267 -0.19 12.90 -10.04
CA LEU A 267 -0.77 11.97 -11.01
C LEU A 267 -0.16 10.57 -10.91
N GLY A 268 1.14 10.49 -10.58
CA GLY A 268 1.85 9.24 -10.35
C GLY A 268 1.39 8.44 -9.12
N GLN A 269 0.62 9.03 -8.20
CA GLN A 269 0.10 8.34 -7.02
C GLN A 269 -1.24 7.61 -7.29
N TYR A 270 -1.88 7.85 -8.43
CA TYR A 270 -3.09 7.12 -8.76
C TYR A 270 -2.77 5.65 -9.08
N PRO A 271 -3.54 4.68 -8.55
CA PRO A 271 -3.29 3.25 -8.76
C PRO A 271 -3.11 2.87 -10.23
N LEU A 272 -3.97 3.37 -11.12
CA LEU A 272 -3.87 3.13 -12.55
C LEU A 272 -2.50 3.54 -13.12
N ILE A 273 -1.97 4.70 -12.72
CA ILE A 273 -0.67 5.20 -13.19
C ILE A 273 0.49 4.43 -12.55
N GLN A 274 0.35 4.01 -11.28
CA GLN A 274 1.35 3.16 -10.65
C GLN A 274 1.47 1.80 -11.33
N HIS A 275 0.35 1.20 -11.75
CA HIS A 275 0.37 -0.04 -12.54
C HIS A 275 0.95 0.19 -13.93
N LEU A 276 0.60 1.30 -14.61
CA LEU A 276 1.19 1.69 -15.88
C LEU A 276 2.72 1.81 -15.78
N ALA A 277 3.21 2.53 -14.77
CA ALA A 277 4.65 2.67 -14.53
C ALA A 277 5.33 1.32 -14.24
N SER A 278 4.64 0.43 -13.50
CA SER A 278 5.14 -0.92 -13.22
C SER A 278 5.25 -1.78 -14.48
N VAL A 279 4.27 -1.71 -15.37
CA VAL A 279 4.26 -2.38 -16.68
C VAL A 279 5.43 -1.87 -17.55
N LEU A 280 5.67 -0.58 -17.61
CA LEU A 280 6.80 -0.03 -18.36
C LEU A 280 8.16 -0.40 -17.71
N LYS A 281 8.25 -0.37 -16.38
CA LYS A 281 9.47 -0.77 -15.66
C LYS A 281 9.81 -2.24 -15.90
N ILE A 282 8.84 -3.16 -15.81
CA ILE A 282 9.07 -4.59 -16.04
C ILE A 282 9.49 -4.85 -17.48
N SER A 283 8.94 -4.12 -18.46
CA SER A 283 9.35 -4.23 -19.87
C SER A 283 10.83 -3.85 -20.06
N THR A 284 11.33 -2.85 -19.34
CA THR A 284 12.76 -2.49 -19.38
C THR A 284 13.66 -3.50 -18.66
N GLN A 285 13.16 -4.14 -17.60
CA GLN A 285 13.90 -5.20 -16.89
C GLN A 285 13.94 -6.49 -17.70
N PHE A 286 12.88 -6.80 -18.43
CA PHE A 286 12.82 -7.95 -19.34
C PHE A 286 14.02 -7.98 -20.30
N ILE A 287 14.37 -6.83 -20.90
CA ILE A 287 15.51 -6.70 -21.82
C ILE A 287 16.82 -7.00 -21.12
N LYS A 288 16.95 -6.66 -19.84
CA LYS A 288 18.14 -6.97 -19.04
C LYS A 288 18.26 -8.45 -18.67
N GLY A 289 17.23 -9.25 -18.95
CA GLY A 289 17.17 -10.67 -18.67
C GLY A 289 16.81 -11.03 -17.22
N TYR A 290 16.54 -10.07 -16.36
CA TYR A 290 16.17 -10.23 -14.96
C TYR A 290 15.00 -9.33 -14.59
N ILE A 291 14.09 -9.84 -13.78
CA ILE A 291 12.94 -9.10 -13.27
C ILE A 291 12.94 -9.18 -11.74
N GLU A 292 12.77 -8.04 -11.08
CA GLU A 292 12.57 -7.96 -9.63
C GLU A 292 11.30 -8.73 -9.23
N GLN A 293 11.41 -9.60 -8.22
CA GLN A 293 10.29 -10.45 -7.78
C GLN A 293 9.07 -9.63 -7.35
N GLU A 294 9.28 -8.58 -6.57
CA GLU A 294 8.20 -7.71 -6.09
C GLU A 294 7.47 -7.01 -7.25
N LEU A 295 8.23 -6.50 -8.23
CA LEU A 295 7.67 -5.88 -9.42
C LEU A 295 6.87 -6.88 -10.27
N LEU A 296 7.38 -8.11 -10.42
CA LEU A 296 6.69 -9.18 -11.12
C LEU A 296 5.34 -9.49 -10.46
N ILE A 297 5.32 -9.66 -9.13
CA ILE A 297 4.09 -9.91 -8.36
C ILE A 297 3.10 -8.76 -8.55
N LYS A 298 3.57 -7.51 -8.46
CA LYS A 298 2.73 -6.32 -8.65
C LYS A 298 2.11 -6.27 -10.05
N VAL A 299 2.84 -6.68 -11.08
CA VAL A 299 2.32 -6.71 -12.46
C VAL A 299 1.37 -7.90 -12.66
N ILE A 300 1.68 -9.10 -12.15
CA ILE A 300 0.78 -10.27 -12.21
C ILE A 300 -0.58 -9.96 -11.58
N THR A 301 -0.60 -9.24 -10.46
CA THR A 301 -1.84 -8.84 -9.76
C THR A 301 -2.55 -7.64 -10.37
N SER A 302 -1.97 -7.01 -11.39
CA SER A 302 -2.57 -5.82 -12.01
C SER A 302 -3.92 -6.12 -12.66
N PRO A 303 -4.99 -5.38 -12.30
CA PRO A 303 -6.29 -5.53 -12.95
C PRO A 303 -6.36 -4.83 -14.31
N TYR A 304 -5.29 -4.18 -14.75
CA TYR A 304 -5.26 -3.33 -15.94
C TYR A 304 -4.55 -3.96 -17.15
N ILE A 305 -4.05 -5.18 -17.06
CA ILE A 305 -3.38 -5.90 -18.15
C ILE A 305 -4.26 -6.99 -18.73
N LYS A 306 -3.98 -7.38 -19.99
CA LYS A 306 -4.70 -8.44 -20.71
C LYS A 306 -4.81 -9.73 -19.89
N GLY A 307 -5.96 -10.36 -19.89
CA GLY A 307 -6.22 -11.62 -19.21
C GLY A 307 -6.44 -11.52 -17.70
N ALA A 308 -6.39 -10.31 -17.10
CA ALA A 308 -6.47 -10.14 -15.65
C ALA A 308 -7.73 -10.75 -15.02
N LYS A 309 -8.87 -10.67 -15.70
CA LYS A 309 -10.14 -11.22 -15.21
C LYS A 309 -10.23 -12.73 -15.40
N ASN A 310 -9.81 -13.22 -16.56
CA ASN A 310 -9.99 -14.62 -16.94
C ASN A 310 -8.93 -15.55 -16.30
N GLU A 311 -7.78 -15.02 -15.94
CA GLU A 311 -6.65 -15.76 -15.36
C GLU A 311 -6.46 -15.48 -13.84
N LEU A 312 -7.48 -14.97 -13.14
CA LEU A 312 -7.34 -14.54 -11.75
C LEU A 312 -6.80 -15.66 -10.86
N ASP A 313 -7.40 -16.85 -10.91
CA ASP A 313 -7.01 -17.99 -10.07
C ASP A 313 -5.64 -18.55 -10.48
N SER A 314 -5.38 -18.67 -11.78
CA SER A 314 -4.09 -19.13 -12.29
C SER A 314 -2.95 -18.17 -11.91
N ARG A 315 -3.20 -16.86 -11.94
CA ARG A 315 -2.24 -15.84 -11.50
C ARG A 315 -1.99 -15.90 -10.00
N ALA A 316 -3.00 -16.16 -9.19
CA ALA A 316 -2.83 -16.37 -7.74
C ALA A 316 -1.93 -17.60 -7.45
N LEU A 317 -2.12 -18.70 -8.19
CA LEU A 317 -1.23 -19.87 -8.10
C LEU A 317 0.19 -19.58 -8.61
N LEU A 318 0.31 -18.77 -9.68
CA LEU A 318 1.62 -18.34 -10.19
C LEU A 318 2.40 -17.55 -9.14
N ILE A 319 1.75 -16.66 -8.40
CA ILE A 319 2.39 -15.87 -7.32
C ILE A 319 2.99 -16.80 -6.26
N THR A 320 2.29 -17.85 -5.86
CA THR A 320 2.82 -18.85 -4.91
C THR A 320 4.07 -19.55 -5.46
N LYS A 321 4.08 -19.86 -6.76
CA LYS A 321 5.26 -20.44 -7.43
C LYS A 321 6.44 -19.44 -7.48
N VAL A 322 6.16 -18.17 -7.75
CA VAL A 322 7.15 -17.08 -7.78
C VAL A 322 7.76 -16.85 -6.40
N LEU A 323 6.93 -16.77 -5.34
CA LEU A 323 7.41 -16.59 -3.96
C LEU A 323 8.32 -17.74 -3.49
N LYS A 324 8.04 -18.98 -3.91
CA LYS A 324 8.88 -20.16 -3.59
C LYS A 324 10.29 -20.13 -4.20
N ILE A 325 10.55 -19.27 -5.18
CA ILE A 325 11.89 -19.13 -5.77
C ILE A 325 12.87 -18.54 -4.74
N GLY A 326 12.41 -17.65 -3.86
CA GLY A 326 13.20 -17.13 -2.73
C GLY A 326 14.36 -16.21 -3.14
N THR A 327 14.33 -15.61 -4.33
CA THR A 327 15.35 -14.66 -4.81
C THR A 327 14.71 -13.32 -5.13
N SER A 328 15.42 -12.22 -4.87
CA SER A 328 14.94 -10.87 -5.17
C SER A 328 14.80 -10.58 -6.67
N GLU A 329 15.61 -11.25 -7.49
CA GLU A 329 15.61 -11.14 -8.95
C GLU A 329 15.43 -12.52 -9.58
N ILE A 330 14.63 -12.61 -10.62
CA ILE A 330 14.31 -13.85 -11.33
C ILE A 330 14.69 -13.71 -12.80
N LYS A 331 15.39 -14.73 -13.35
CA LYS A 331 15.71 -14.77 -14.78
C LYS A 331 14.45 -14.92 -15.62
N VAL A 332 14.37 -14.17 -16.72
CA VAL A 332 13.21 -14.16 -17.65
C VAL A 332 12.84 -15.58 -18.11
N ASN A 333 13.82 -16.40 -18.52
CA ASN A 333 13.54 -17.77 -18.95
C ASN A 333 12.87 -18.63 -17.87
N LYS A 334 13.21 -18.38 -16.59
CA LYS A 334 12.56 -19.06 -15.47
C LYS A 334 11.11 -18.62 -15.29
N ILE A 335 10.85 -17.33 -15.48
CA ILE A 335 9.48 -16.78 -15.42
C ILE A 335 8.64 -17.42 -16.52
N ILE A 336 9.11 -17.38 -17.77
CA ILE A 336 8.38 -17.94 -18.92
C ILE A 336 8.03 -19.42 -18.68
N SER A 337 8.94 -20.20 -18.08
CA SER A 337 8.68 -21.62 -17.75
C SER A 337 7.59 -21.84 -16.69
N LEU A 338 7.14 -20.80 -15.98
CA LEU A 338 6.09 -20.88 -14.96
C LEU A 338 4.71 -20.43 -15.49
N LEU A 339 4.66 -19.86 -16.72
CA LEU A 339 3.45 -19.21 -17.25
C LEU A 339 2.48 -20.16 -17.99
N ASP A 340 2.68 -21.47 -17.99
CA ASP A 340 1.87 -22.41 -18.77
C ASP A 340 0.38 -22.35 -18.40
N GLU A 341 0.05 -22.04 -17.15
CA GLU A 341 -1.34 -21.90 -16.67
C GLU A 341 -1.93 -20.48 -16.88
N CYS A 342 -1.14 -19.54 -17.41
CA CYS A 342 -1.51 -18.15 -17.66
C CYS A 342 -1.23 -17.77 -19.12
N PRO A 343 -2.03 -18.26 -20.08
CA PRO A 343 -1.74 -18.14 -21.52
C PRO A 343 -1.67 -16.69 -21.99
N SER A 344 -2.56 -15.80 -21.52
CA SER A 344 -2.53 -14.38 -21.91
C SER A 344 -1.27 -13.69 -21.39
N LEU A 345 -0.85 -14.01 -20.16
CA LEU A 345 0.39 -13.46 -19.62
C LEU A 345 1.62 -14.02 -20.37
N LYS A 346 1.60 -15.29 -20.73
CA LYS A 346 2.66 -15.95 -21.54
C LYS A 346 2.79 -15.30 -22.92
N GLU A 347 1.67 -15.03 -23.59
CA GLU A 347 1.62 -14.34 -24.88
C GLU A 347 2.28 -12.96 -24.81
N ILE A 348 1.99 -12.17 -23.76
CA ILE A 348 2.62 -10.88 -23.54
C ILE A 348 4.15 -11.01 -23.45
N PHE A 349 4.66 -11.97 -22.66
CA PHE A 349 6.11 -12.16 -22.52
C PHE A 349 6.78 -12.62 -23.82
N ILE A 350 6.09 -13.40 -24.66
CA ILE A 350 6.57 -13.80 -25.99
C ILE A 350 6.57 -12.59 -26.94
N GLU A 351 5.52 -11.77 -26.92
CA GLU A 351 5.44 -10.58 -27.74
C GLU A 351 6.51 -9.54 -27.35
N LEU A 352 6.77 -9.35 -26.04
CA LEU A 352 7.84 -8.49 -25.56
C LEU A 352 9.23 -8.87 -26.11
N ASP A 353 9.49 -10.17 -26.33
CA ASP A 353 10.76 -10.65 -26.88
C ASP A 353 10.96 -10.23 -28.34
N THR A 354 9.87 -9.93 -29.05
CA THR A 354 9.91 -9.46 -30.45
C THR A 354 10.16 -7.96 -30.59
N ILE A 355 9.97 -7.17 -29.50
CA ILE A 355 10.06 -5.72 -29.53
C ILE A 355 11.51 -5.28 -29.28
N ASP A 356 12.18 -4.73 -30.30
CA ASP A 356 13.52 -4.16 -30.14
C ASP A 356 13.48 -2.76 -29.52
N ILE A 357 13.61 -2.70 -28.20
CA ILE A 357 13.66 -1.46 -27.41
C ILE A 357 15.10 -1.03 -27.06
N SER A 358 16.10 -1.73 -27.55
CA SER A 358 17.51 -1.48 -27.24
C SER A 358 18.11 -0.29 -28.03
N LYS A 359 17.48 0.13 -29.11
CA LYS A 359 17.96 1.22 -29.96
C LYS A 359 17.98 2.56 -29.24
N LYS A 360 19.07 3.29 -29.38
CA LYS A 360 19.14 4.72 -28.99
C LYS A 360 18.25 5.50 -29.95
N THR A 361 17.12 5.97 -29.45
CA THR A 361 16.11 6.72 -30.18
C THR A 361 16.06 8.18 -29.69
N SER A 362 15.29 9.02 -30.34
CA SER A 362 14.94 10.34 -29.80
C SER A 362 13.96 10.21 -28.62
N LEU A 363 13.73 11.27 -27.87
CA LEU A 363 12.67 11.27 -26.84
C LEU A 363 11.28 11.12 -27.47
N GLU A 364 11.09 11.61 -28.70
CA GLU A 364 9.86 11.48 -29.47
C GLU A 364 9.59 10.03 -29.83
N ASP A 365 10.56 9.31 -30.40
CA ASP A 365 10.45 7.87 -30.71
C ASP A 365 10.19 7.03 -29.45
N SER A 366 10.64 7.51 -28.29
CA SER A 366 10.39 6.85 -27.02
C SER A 366 8.91 6.87 -26.63
N LEU A 367 8.15 7.89 -27.03
CA LEU A 367 6.70 7.93 -26.80
C LEU A 367 5.99 6.83 -27.59
N ASP A 368 6.38 6.63 -28.85
CA ASP A 368 5.85 5.54 -29.69
C ASP A 368 6.19 4.16 -29.09
N SER A 369 7.42 4.02 -28.60
CA SER A 369 7.85 2.79 -27.90
C SER A 369 7.04 2.54 -26.64
N ILE A 370 6.73 3.59 -25.86
CA ILE A 370 5.87 3.48 -24.67
C ILE A 370 4.47 3.02 -25.06
N ASN A 371 3.86 3.60 -26.09
CA ASN A 371 2.54 3.22 -26.56
C ASN A 371 2.52 1.77 -27.09
N LEU A 372 3.56 1.35 -27.82
CA LEU A 372 3.72 -0.02 -28.27
C LEU A 372 3.77 -1.01 -27.11
N LEU A 373 4.56 -0.72 -26.07
CA LEU A 373 4.63 -1.55 -24.87
C LEU A 373 3.29 -1.65 -24.14
N LEU A 374 2.58 -0.53 -23.97
CA LEU A 374 1.26 -0.55 -23.34
C LEU A 374 0.25 -1.35 -24.16
N SER A 375 0.33 -1.31 -25.51
CA SER A 375 -0.49 -2.12 -26.40
C SER A 375 -0.17 -3.61 -26.26
N CYS A 376 1.09 -4.01 -26.24
CA CYS A 376 1.54 -5.39 -26.02
C CYS A 376 0.99 -5.95 -24.70
N TRP A 377 1.03 -5.16 -23.59
CA TRP A 377 0.42 -5.55 -22.32
C TRP A 377 -1.10 -5.56 -22.35
N GLY A 378 -1.74 -5.08 -23.42
CA GLY A 378 -3.18 -4.87 -23.48
C GLY A 378 -3.66 -4.00 -22.32
N PHE A 379 -2.91 -2.93 -22.01
CA PHE A 379 -3.18 -2.11 -20.84
C PHE A 379 -4.57 -1.46 -20.95
N THR A 380 -5.44 -1.72 -19.97
CA THR A 380 -6.85 -1.32 -19.90
C THR A 380 -7.81 -1.98 -20.93
N SER A 381 -7.37 -3.01 -21.68
CA SER A 381 -8.21 -3.64 -22.72
C SER A 381 -9.40 -4.43 -22.13
N ASP A 382 -9.20 -5.13 -21.03
CA ASP A 382 -10.16 -6.09 -20.46
C ASP A 382 -11.06 -5.49 -19.37
N ARG A 383 -10.86 -4.21 -19.05
CA ARG A 383 -11.55 -3.53 -17.96
C ARG A 383 -12.28 -2.28 -18.44
N ILE A 384 -13.54 -2.16 -18.05
CA ILE A 384 -14.28 -0.90 -18.18
C ILE A 384 -13.76 0.07 -17.13
N LEU A 385 -13.15 1.17 -17.57
CA LEU A 385 -12.67 2.22 -16.69
C LEU A 385 -13.83 3.04 -16.11
N SER A 386 -13.74 3.38 -14.84
CA SER A 386 -14.62 4.39 -14.24
C SER A 386 -14.33 5.77 -14.85
N SER A 387 -15.29 6.71 -14.72
CA SER A 387 -15.12 8.07 -15.23
C SER A 387 -13.86 8.75 -14.69
N SER A 388 -13.49 8.51 -13.42
CA SER A 388 -12.26 9.04 -12.82
C SER A 388 -11.00 8.38 -13.40
N GLU A 389 -10.99 7.06 -13.57
CA GLU A 389 -9.87 6.34 -14.18
C GLU A 389 -9.64 6.79 -15.63
N TYR A 390 -10.73 7.01 -16.39
CA TYR A 390 -10.63 7.55 -17.74
C TYR A 390 -10.00 8.93 -17.78
N GLN A 391 -10.44 9.86 -16.92
CA GLN A 391 -9.85 11.20 -16.83
C GLN A 391 -8.37 11.17 -16.41
N ILE A 392 -7.99 10.24 -15.53
CA ILE A 392 -6.61 10.05 -15.09
C ILE A 392 -5.74 9.57 -16.27
N LEU A 393 -6.24 8.60 -17.05
CA LEU A 393 -5.53 8.08 -18.21
C LEU A 393 -5.38 9.13 -19.32
N GLU A 394 -6.45 9.87 -19.63
CA GLU A 394 -6.45 10.97 -20.59
C GLU A 394 -5.43 12.07 -20.16
N LYS A 395 -5.42 12.41 -18.89
CA LYS A 395 -4.45 13.35 -18.34
C LYS A 395 -3.02 12.84 -18.50
N HIS A 396 -2.76 11.56 -18.18
CA HIS A 396 -1.45 10.95 -18.38
C HIS A 396 -1.01 11.00 -19.84
N GLN A 397 -1.88 10.66 -20.80
CA GLN A 397 -1.57 10.72 -22.23
C GLN A 397 -1.21 12.14 -22.67
N THR A 398 -1.98 13.12 -22.21
CA THR A 398 -1.70 14.54 -22.50
C THR A 398 -0.34 14.99 -21.94
N GLU A 399 -0.04 14.59 -20.69
CA GLU A 399 1.23 14.95 -20.05
C GLU A 399 2.43 14.20 -20.64
N SER A 400 2.23 13.01 -21.20
CA SER A 400 3.30 12.25 -21.86
C SER A 400 3.87 12.96 -23.09
N LEU A 401 3.12 13.89 -23.69
CA LEU A 401 3.58 14.74 -24.80
C LEU A 401 4.74 15.68 -24.40
N ILE A 402 5.09 15.75 -23.10
CA ILE A 402 6.28 16.48 -22.65
C ILE A 402 7.56 15.92 -23.27
N LEU A 403 7.61 14.63 -23.57
CA LEU A 403 8.77 14.02 -24.23
C LEU A 403 9.04 14.67 -25.61
N ASN A 404 7.97 14.97 -26.36
CA ASN A 404 8.11 15.68 -27.65
C ASN A 404 8.65 17.10 -27.47
N LYS A 405 8.22 17.81 -26.41
CA LYS A 405 8.72 19.16 -26.12
C LYS A 405 10.19 19.16 -25.71
N LEU A 406 10.63 18.10 -25.01
CA LEU A 406 12.02 17.96 -24.57
C LEU A 406 12.95 17.40 -25.66
N SER A 407 12.43 16.82 -26.74
CA SER A 407 13.24 16.29 -27.86
C SER A 407 14.13 17.35 -28.50
N ILE A 408 13.74 18.60 -28.42
CA ILE A 408 14.53 19.75 -28.88
C ILE A 408 15.88 19.84 -28.15
N TYR A 409 15.95 19.44 -26.89
CA TYR A 409 17.14 19.51 -26.03
C TYR A 409 17.97 18.23 -26.04
N TYR A 410 17.34 17.07 -26.36
CA TYR A 410 17.96 15.74 -26.37
C TYR A 410 17.81 15.07 -27.73
N LYS A 411 18.83 15.19 -28.56
CA LYS A 411 18.86 14.58 -29.90
C LYS A 411 18.99 13.04 -29.85
N LYS A 412 19.55 12.46 -28.79
CA LYS A 412 19.69 11.01 -28.60
C LYS A 412 19.39 10.66 -27.15
N SER A 413 18.49 9.74 -26.94
CA SER A 413 18.11 9.23 -25.64
C SER A 413 17.88 7.72 -25.75
N ASN A 414 17.66 7.06 -24.63
CA ASN A 414 17.17 5.68 -24.58
C ASN A 414 15.84 5.64 -23.83
N LEU A 415 15.09 4.57 -24.00
CA LEU A 415 13.79 4.40 -23.36
C LEU A 415 13.85 4.55 -21.84
N ALA A 416 14.88 4.02 -21.17
CA ALA A 416 15.03 4.13 -19.72
C ALA A 416 15.11 5.60 -19.28
N ARG A 417 15.90 6.42 -19.96
CA ARG A 417 15.97 7.87 -19.66
C ARG A 417 14.66 8.59 -19.95
N ALA A 418 13.96 8.23 -21.03
CA ALA A 418 12.64 8.79 -21.33
C ALA A 418 11.62 8.45 -20.23
N LEU A 419 11.62 7.21 -19.73
CA LEU A 419 10.77 6.79 -18.60
C LEU A 419 11.10 7.51 -17.29
N ASP A 420 12.39 7.74 -16.99
CA ASP A 420 12.81 8.53 -15.82
C ASP A 420 12.27 9.95 -15.88
N ILE A 421 12.40 10.60 -17.05
CA ILE A 421 11.89 11.95 -17.29
C ILE A 421 10.37 11.98 -17.16
N LEU A 422 9.68 11.05 -17.81
CA LEU A 422 8.22 10.95 -17.74
C LEU A 422 7.74 10.70 -16.31
N SER A 423 8.36 9.78 -15.59
CA SER A 423 8.04 9.48 -14.21
C SER A 423 8.21 10.70 -13.30
N ALA A 424 9.30 11.43 -13.45
CA ALA A 424 9.56 12.68 -12.71
C ALA A 424 8.48 13.74 -13.02
N HIS A 425 8.10 13.89 -14.29
CA HIS A 425 7.05 14.82 -14.72
C HIS A 425 5.69 14.43 -14.12
N ILE A 426 5.28 13.18 -14.31
CA ILE A 426 3.99 12.66 -13.83
C ILE A 426 3.88 12.74 -12.30
N SER A 427 4.98 12.55 -11.59
CA SER A 427 5.03 12.71 -10.11
C SER A 427 4.89 14.18 -9.65
N ALA A 428 5.21 15.14 -10.51
CA ALA A 428 5.07 16.57 -10.22
C ALA A 428 3.70 17.16 -10.64
N VAL A 429 2.98 16.49 -11.56
CA VAL A 429 1.67 16.94 -12.03
C VAL A 429 0.61 16.65 -10.98
N ILE A 430 0.07 17.70 -10.35
CA ILE A 430 -1.08 17.57 -9.45
C ILE A 430 -2.35 17.48 -10.28
N PHE A 431 -3.14 16.47 -10.06
CA PHE A 431 -4.38 16.24 -10.78
C PHE A 431 -5.52 15.84 -9.83
N GLN A 432 -6.71 16.29 -10.16
CA GLN A 432 -7.94 15.90 -9.49
C GLN A 432 -9.00 15.60 -10.56
N PRO A 433 -9.50 14.36 -10.65
CA PRO A 433 -10.64 14.05 -11.51
C PRO A 433 -11.85 14.89 -11.12
N LYS A 434 -12.60 15.33 -12.10
CA LYS A 434 -13.87 16.06 -11.84
C LYS A 434 -14.81 15.12 -11.09
N SER A 435 -15.21 15.52 -9.89
CA SER A 435 -16.26 14.89 -9.12
C SER A 435 -17.62 15.53 -9.46
N GLY A 436 -18.71 14.85 -9.13
CA GLY A 436 -20.07 15.41 -9.23
C GLY A 436 -20.23 16.69 -8.39
N LEU A 437 -21.40 17.31 -8.50
CA LEU A 437 -21.75 18.49 -7.70
C LEU A 437 -21.79 18.10 -6.22
N SER A 438 -20.94 18.75 -5.42
CA SER A 438 -20.93 18.59 -3.96
C SER A 438 -21.09 19.97 -3.31
N ASN A 439 -21.81 20.01 -2.21
CA ASN A 439 -22.03 21.25 -1.46
C ASN A 439 -21.01 21.43 -0.32
N ILE A 440 -20.24 20.38 0.02
CA ILE A 440 -19.18 20.42 1.03
C ILE A 440 -17.84 20.58 0.32
N HIS A 441 -17.13 21.66 0.63
CA HIS A 441 -15.84 22.02 0.04
C HIS A 441 -14.76 22.05 1.10
N ILE A 442 -13.75 21.17 0.98
CA ILE A 442 -12.58 21.11 1.86
C ILE A 442 -11.40 21.75 1.14
N LEU A 443 -10.81 22.79 1.73
CA LEU A 443 -9.91 23.72 1.06
C LEU A 443 -8.67 24.00 1.92
N GLY A 444 -7.53 24.29 1.29
CA GLY A 444 -6.42 24.96 1.96
C GLY A 444 -6.70 26.46 2.17
N SER A 445 -5.93 27.11 3.03
CA SER A 445 -6.13 28.53 3.37
C SER A 445 -6.06 29.46 2.16
N LEU A 446 -5.03 29.30 1.31
CA LEU A 446 -4.86 30.11 0.09
C LEU A 446 -5.95 29.90 -0.96
N GLU A 447 -6.55 28.73 -0.96
CA GLU A 447 -7.60 28.36 -1.90
C GLU A 447 -8.98 28.87 -1.48
N ALA A 448 -9.16 29.07 -0.18
CA ALA A 448 -10.39 29.58 0.40
C ALA A 448 -10.50 31.11 0.31
N GLU A 449 -9.36 31.80 0.14
CA GLU A 449 -9.36 33.25 0.08
C GLU A 449 -10.30 33.80 -1.00
N GLY A 450 -11.14 34.75 -0.59
CA GLY A 450 -12.10 35.41 -1.46
C GLY A 450 -13.31 34.58 -1.87
N LEU A 451 -13.51 33.40 -1.27
CA LEU A 451 -14.73 32.61 -1.42
C LEU A 451 -15.71 32.93 -0.29
N PHE A 452 -16.99 32.61 -0.52
CA PHE A 452 -18.04 32.74 0.45
C PHE A 452 -18.91 31.49 0.50
N PHE A 453 -19.23 31.02 1.71
CA PHE A 453 -20.05 29.84 2.00
C PHE A 453 -21.20 30.21 2.92
N ASP A 454 -22.26 29.41 2.93
CA ASP A 454 -23.36 29.61 3.88
C ASP A 454 -22.91 29.28 5.32
N HIS A 455 -22.04 28.27 5.47
CA HIS A 455 -21.39 27.87 6.72
C HIS A 455 -19.91 27.60 6.49
N ALA A 456 -19.04 28.01 7.42
CA ALA A 456 -17.61 27.77 7.33
C ALA A 456 -17.01 27.26 8.63
N TRP A 457 -16.02 26.39 8.53
CA TRP A 457 -15.18 25.94 9.65
C TRP A 457 -13.72 26.00 9.25
N VAL A 458 -12.91 26.64 10.08
CA VAL A 458 -11.46 26.75 9.89
C VAL A 458 -10.77 25.97 11.00
N SER A 459 -10.06 24.91 10.65
CA SER A 459 -9.35 24.03 11.57
C SER A 459 -7.87 24.37 11.72
N SER A 460 -7.20 23.71 12.63
CA SER A 460 -5.74 23.77 12.83
C SER A 460 -5.23 25.21 13.03
N MET A 461 -5.96 26.04 13.78
CA MET A 461 -5.61 27.42 14.09
C MET A 461 -4.50 27.51 15.13
N THR A 462 -3.34 27.01 14.79
CA THR A 462 -2.15 26.98 15.65
C THR A 462 -1.25 28.20 15.44
N SER A 463 -0.36 28.47 16.40
CA SER A 463 0.67 29.51 16.27
C SER A 463 1.65 29.26 15.11
N ASN A 464 1.78 28.02 14.67
CA ASN A 464 2.58 27.65 13.49
C ASN A 464 1.93 28.10 12.18
N PHE A 465 0.61 28.24 12.15
CA PHE A 465 -0.14 28.80 11.02
C PHE A 465 -0.25 30.33 11.14
N LEU A 466 -0.75 30.86 12.25
CA LEU A 466 -0.90 32.31 12.50
C LEU A 466 -0.37 32.66 13.90
N PRO A 467 0.66 33.53 13.99
CA PRO A 467 1.29 34.27 12.91
C PRO A 467 2.27 33.47 12.05
N GLY A 468 2.65 32.24 12.43
CA GLY A 468 3.66 31.46 11.73
C GLY A 468 5.08 31.89 12.10
N ARG A 469 6.03 31.54 11.24
CA ARG A 469 7.47 31.79 11.47
C ARG A 469 8.05 32.63 10.35
N ILE A 470 9.08 33.44 10.68
CA ILE A 470 9.93 34.09 9.68
C ILE A 470 10.57 33.02 8.82
N ARG A 471 10.43 33.09 7.51
CA ARG A 471 11.01 32.16 6.53
C ARG A 471 11.66 32.97 5.42
N MET A 472 12.96 33.11 5.52
CA MET A 472 13.72 33.83 4.50
C MET A 472 14.02 32.93 3.31
N PRO A 473 13.98 33.44 2.07
CA PRO A 473 14.37 32.69 0.90
C PRO A 473 15.83 32.25 0.97
N LEU A 474 16.12 31.01 0.62
CA LEU A 474 17.45 30.40 0.78
C LEU A 474 18.54 31.12 -0.01
N PHE A 475 18.23 31.55 -1.22
CA PHE A 475 19.21 32.10 -2.17
C PHE A 475 19.28 33.63 -2.17
N ILE A 476 18.34 34.31 -1.49
CA ILE A 476 18.30 35.77 -1.39
C ILE A 476 18.86 36.18 0.00
N PRO A 477 19.87 37.05 0.05
CA PRO A 477 20.43 37.50 1.32
C PRO A 477 19.36 38.13 2.23
N SER A 478 19.47 37.89 3.54
CA SER A 478 18.50 38.40 4.54
C SER A 478 18.41 39.94 4.49
N LYS A 479 19.52 40.65 4.27
CA LYS A 479 19.55 42.11 4.12
C LYS A 479 18.66 42.55 2.97
N THR A 480 18.80 41.94 1.79
CA THR A 480 17.97 42.18 0.61
C THR A 480 16.50 41.84 0.86
N SER A 481 16.26 40.71 1.53
CA SER A 481 14.88 40.28 1.87
C SER A 481 14.15 41.31 2.74
N ILE A 482 14.84 41.91 3.71
CA ILE A 482 14.29 42.98 4.58
C ILE A 482 14.14 44.30 3.80
N GLU A 483 15.13 44.68 3.02
CA GLU A 483 15.15 45.93 2.24
C GLU A 483 13.99 45.98 1.23
N TYR A 484 13.73 44.87 0.53
CA TYR A 484 12.64 44.76 -0.45
C TYR A 484 11.29 44.34 0.21
N GLN A 485 11.25 44.25 1.54
CA GLN A 485 10.06 43.84 2.30
C GLN A 485 9.42 42.56 1.72
N LEU A 486 10.26 41.54 1.50
CA LEU A 486 9.75 40.27 0.96
C LEU A 486 8.79 39.59 1.96
N PRO A 487 7.81 38.82 1.49
CA PRO A 487 6.89 38.07 2.37
C PRO A 487 7.67 37.23 3.40
N ASN A 488 7.19 37.24 4.64
CA ASN A 488 7.78 36.49 5.77
C ASN A 488 9.26 36.90 6.12
N SER A 489 9.75 38.08 5.68
CA SER A 489 11.13 38.50 5.94
C SER A 489 11.35 39.17 7.28
N SER A 490 10.30 39.63 7.94
CA SER A 490 10.37 40.25 9.28
C SER A 490 9.15 39.89 10.12
N PHE A 491 9.28 40.00 11.45
CA PHE A 491 8.19 39.74 12.37
C PHE A 491 7.00 40.69 12.15
N LEU A 492 7.27 41.94 11.83
CA LEU A 492 6.23 42.94 11.54
C LEU A 492 5.38 42.50 10.35
N LEU A 493 6.01 42.15 9.23
CA LEU A 493 5.33 41.68 8.03
C LEU A 493 4.53 40.40 8.27
N VAL A 494 5.11 39.42 8.96
CA VAL A 494 4.42 38.18 9.32
C VAL A 494 3.17 38.47 10.14
N THR A 495 3.24 39.41 11.10
CA THR A 495 2.10 39.78 11.94
C THR A 495 1.01 40.51 11.16
N GLU A 496 1.37 41.43 10.26
CA GLU A 496 0.44 42.16 9.42
C GLU A 496 -0.26 41.23 8.41
N GLU A 497 0.47 40.37 7.75
CA GLU A 497 -0.08 39.32 6.84
C GLU A 497 -1.04 38.40 7.59
N SER A 498 -0.70 38.02 8.82
CA SER A 498 -1.53 37.14 9.64
C SER A 498 -2.87 37.78 9.99
N LYS A 499 -2.87 39.06 10.38
CA LYS A 499 -4.10 39.80 10.64
C LYS A 499 -5.00 39.93 9.41
N LYS A 500 -4.40 40.18 8.25
CA LYS A 500 -5.12 40.19 6.95
C LYS A 500 -5.70 38.81 6.62
N THR A 501 -4.91 37.76 6.81
CA THR A 501 -5.37 36.40 6.60
C THR A 501 -6.54 36.03 7.50
N LEU A 502 -6.46 36.38 8.78
CA LEU A 502 -7.59 36.17 9.71
C LEU A 502 -8.84 36.96 9.28
N THR A 503 -8.65 38.19 8.82
CA THR A 503 -9.80 39.03 8.32
C THR A 503 -10.43 38.34 7.10
N ASN A 504 -9.64 37.77 6.19
CA ASN A 504 -10.17 37.06 5.03
C ASN A 504 -10.90 35.77 5.43
N LEU A 505 -10.36 35.03 6.42
CA LEU A 505 -11.00 33.83 6.94
C LEU A 505 -12.34 34.17 7.64
N ASN A 506 -12.42 35.28 8.34
CA ASN A 506 -13.68 35.78 8.93
C ASN A 506 -14.75 36.10 7.87
N ASN A 507 -14.34 36.49 6.67
CA ASN A 507 -15.24 36.80 5.56
C ASN A 507 -15.69 35.57 4.75
N LEU A 508 -15.32 34.36 5.15
CA LEU A 508 -15.74 33.11 4.47
C LEU A 508 -17.21 32.80 4.64
N SER A 509 -17.82 33.22 5.75
CA SER A 509 -19.23 32.99 6.07
C SER A 509 -19.71 34.05 7.09
N PHE A 510 -21.05 34.22 7.20
CA PHE A 510 -21.64 34.92 8.35
C PHE A 510 -21.49 34.13 9.65
N ASP A 511 -21.21 32.80 9.55
CA ASP A 511 -21.15 31.85 10.65
C ASP A 511 -19.88 31.02 10.49
N THR A 512 -18.70 31.63 10.77
CA THR A 512 -17.41 31.00 10.70
C THR A 512 -16.99 30.47 12.06
N THR A 513 -16.76 29.18 12.19
CA THR A 513 -16.24 28.50 13.39
C THR A 513 -14.76 28.24 13.25
N TYR A 514 -14.02 28.39 14.35
CA TYR A 514 -12.57 28.09 14.39
C TYR A 514 -12.26 26.95 15.34
N SER A 515 -11.18 26.22 15.05
CA SER A 515 -10.69 25.20 15.97
C SER A 515 -9.18 24.98 15.88
N TYR A 516 -8.60 24.44 16.95
CA TYR A 516 -7.24 23.91 16.93
C TYR A 516 -7.13 22.65 17.78
N PRO A 517 -6.22 21.70 17.41
CA PRO A 517 -5.88 20.55 18.22
C PRO A 517 -4.78 20.89 19.20
N LYS A 518 -4.90 20.48 20.48
CA LYS A 518 -3.83 20.63 21.50
C LYS A 518 -2.63 19.74 21.17
N ASN A 519 -2.85 18.63 20.49
CA ASN A 519 -1.81 17.68 20.06
C ASN A 519 -1.96 17.32 18.59
N SER A 520 -0.84 17.30 17.87
CA SER A 520 -0.75 16.81 16.49
C SER A 520 0.52 15.98 16.31
N SER A 521 0.40 14.75 15.78
CA SER A 521 1.56 13.87 15.53
C SER A 521 2.49 13.70 16.73
N ASN A 522 1.94 13.49 17.94
CA ASN A 522 2.64 13.38 19.23
C ASN A 522 3.42 14.65 19.64
N ARG A 523 3.02 15.80 19.16
CA ARG A 523 3.57 17.12 19.56
C ARG A 523 2.45 17.99 20.08
N GLU A 524 2.77 18.74 21.14
CA GLU A 524 1.88 19.79 21.65
C GLU A 524 1.85 20.97 20.68
N GLU A 525 0.64 21.45 20.35
CA GLU A 525 0.42 22.60 19.50
C GLU A 525 -0.10 23.76 20.33
N LEU A 526 0.47 24.92 20.07
CA LEU A 526 0.01 26.18 20.70
C LEU A 526 -1.05 26.85 19.82
N PRO A 527 -2.12 27.40 20.42
CA PRO A 527 -3.15 28.14 19.67
C PRO A 527 -2.59 29.41 19.02
N THR A 528 -3.26 29.89 18.01
CA THR A 528 -3.01 31.25 17.52
C THR A 528 -3.34 32.28 18.61
N PRO A 529 -2.50 33.33 18.78
CA PRO A 529 -2.76 34.37 19.80
C PRO A 529 -3.87 35.35 19.44
N TYR A 530 -4.54 35.17 18.28
CA TYR A 530 -5.56 36.07 17.78
C TYR A 530 -6.99 35.64 18.09
N LEU A 531 -7.20 34.48 18.73
CA LEU A 531 -8.50 33.90 19.05
C LEU A 531 -8.47 33.31 20.45
N ASP A 532 -9.59 33.46 21.17
CA ASP A 532 -9.83 32.83 22.47
C ASP A 532 -10.61 31.53 22.26
N PHE A 533 -10.09 30.42 22.75
CA PHE A 533 -10.64 29.09 22.49
C PHE A 533 -11.34 28.51 23.72
N GLU A 534 -12.59 28.09 23.55
CA GLU A 534 -13.27 27.24 24.53
C GLU A 534 -12.81 25.81 24.46
N ASP A 535 -12.62 25.20 25.62
CA ASP A 535 -12.17 23.81 25.72
C ASP A 535 -13.33 22.82 25.55
N LEU A 536 -13.40 22.16 24.40
CA LEU A 536 -14.33 21.07 24.12
C LEU A 536 -13.73 19.68 24.37
N SER A 537 -12.52 19.59 24.94
CA SER A 537 -11.85 18.30 25.19
C SER A 537 -12.65 17.35 26.09
N ASN A 538 -13.53 17.88 26.95
CA ASN A 538 -14.39 17.10 27.85
C ASN A 538 -15.81 16.86 27.30
N GLN A 539 -16.20 17.51 26.24
CA GLN A 539 -17.40 17.12 25.51
C GLN A 539 -17.04 15.91 24.63
N VAL A 540 -16.90 14.76 25.27
CA VAL A 540 -16.95 13.49 24.59
C VAL A 540 -18.18 13.54 23.67
N LEU A 541 -17.97 13.40 22.37
CA LEU A 541 -19.03 13.13 21.40
C LEU A 541 -19.63 11.74 21.65
N SER A 542 -19.92 11.45 22.91
CA SER A 542 -20.60 10.27 23.44
C SER A 542 -22.10 10.47 23.35
N LYS A 543 -22.64 10.68 22.16
CA LYS A 543 -23.70 9.74 21.82
C LYS A 543 -22.96 8.53 21.25
N ASP A 544 -22.46 7.72 22.14
CA ASP A 544 -22.41 6.31 21.84
C ASP A 544 -23.80 5.99 21.29
N ILE A 545 -23.89 5.91 19.98
CA ILE A 545 -24.87 5.05 19.37
C ILE A 545 -24.46 3.73 19.96
N SER A 546 -25.15 3.32 21.02
CA SER A 546 -25.06 1.96 21.53
C SER A 546 -25.39 1.10 20.34
N ARG A 547 -24.33 0.73 19.59
CA ARG A 547 -24.47 -0.23 18.50
C ARG A 547 -24.95 -1.48 19.21
N LYS A 548 -26.26 -1.73 19.13
CA LYS A 548 -26.80 -3.04 19.48
C LYS A 548 -26.19 -4.00 18.49
N PHE A 549 -25.20 -4.73 18.96
CA PHE A 549 -24.70 -5.86 18.20
C PHE A 549 -25.71 -6.97 18.41
N ASP A 550 -26.36 -7.40 17.37
CA ASP A 550 -27.09 -8.66 17.36
C ASP A 550 -26.05 -9.77 17.29
N TYR A 551 -25.95 -10.55 18.36
CA TYR A 551 -25.13 -11.75 18.37
C TYR A 551 -25.88 -12.85 17.60
N ILE A 552 -25.38 -13.21 16.43
CA ILE A 552 -25.86 -14.37 15.69
C ILE A 552 -24.94 -15.53 16.06
N GLU A 553 -25.49 -16.52 16.75
CA GLU A 553 -24.81 -17.79 17.00
C GLU A 553 -24.92 -18.66 15.74
N ASP A 554 -23.90 -18.65 14.91
CA ASP A 554 -23.79 -19.50 13.73
C ASP A 554 -22.69 -20.54 13.93
N PHE A 555 -23.11 -21.75 14.39
CA PHE A 555 -22.21 -22.88 14.62
C PHE A 555 -22.15 -23.88 13.47
N LYS A 556 -22.78 -23.55 12.34
CA LYS A 556 -22.88 -24.47 11.20
C LYS A 556 -22.13 -23.92 9.99
N ALA A 557 -21.11 -24.65 9.58
CA ALA A 557 -20.49 -24.46 8.27
C ALA A 557 -21.30 -25.15 7.16
N PRO A 558 -21.10 -24.80 5.89
CA PRO A 558 -21.70 -25.52 4.77
C PRO A 558 -21.35 -27.02 4.82
N LYS A 559 -22.30 -27.89 4.51
CA LYS A 559 -22.05 -29.32 4.38
C LYS A 559 -21.00 -29.59 3.29
N ILE A 560 -20.22 -30.65 3.48
CA ILE A 560 -19.28 -31.09 2.46
C ILE A 560 -20.03 -31.83 1.35
N ILE A 561 -19.89 -31.36 0.13
CA ILE A 561 -20.48 -31.98 -1.06
C ILE A 561 -19.54 -33.05 -1.62
N GLU A 562 -18.21 -32.78 -1.60
CA GLU A 562 -17.19 -33.73 -2.03
C GLU A 562 -16.53 -34.40 -0.81
N PRO A 563 -16.56 -35.73 -0.70
CA PRO A 563 -16.08 -36.43 0.47
C PRO A 563 -14.54 -36.53 0.61
N SER A 564 -13.77 -35.83 -0.22
CA SER A 564 -12.31 -35.83 -0.15
C SER A 564 -11.76 -34.62 0.60
N ILE A 565 -10.76 -34.82 1.48
CA ILE A 565 -10.11 -33.77 2.24
C ILE A 565 -8.60 -33.71 1.98
N LYS A 566 -8.06 -32.48 1.89
CA LYS A 566 -6.65 -32.26 1.55
C LYS A 566 -5.67 -32.49 2.72
N LYS A 567 -6.07 -32.13 3.95
CA LYS A 567 -5.20 -32.20 5.15
C LYS A 567 -5.30 -33.54 5.91
N GLY A 568 -6.06 -34.49 5.36
CA GLY A 568 -6.11 -35.87 5.86
C GLY A 568 -6.41 -36.00 7.35
N VAL A 569 -5.56 -36.75 8.04
CA VAL A 569 -5.65 -37.05 9.49
C VAL A 569 -5.75 -35.78 10.32
N LYS A 570 -5.00 -34.71 9.99
CA LYS A 570 -5.02 -33.46 10.76
C LYS A 570 -6.40 -32.81 10.80
N THR A 571 -7.18 -32.91 9.72
CA THR A 571 -8.53 -32.36 9.69
C THR A 571 -9.44 -33.02 10.73
N LEU A 572 -9.40 -34.36 10.87
CA LEU A 572 -10.20 -35.07 11.88
C LEU A 572 -9.70 -34.77 13.31
N GLN A 573 -8.40 -34.69 13.50
CA GLN A 573 -7.80 -34.31 14.78
C GLN A 573 -8.18 -32.88 15.19
N ASP A 574 -8.16 -31.93 14.25
CA ASP A 574 -8.56 -30.53 14.47
C ASP A 574 -10.08 -30.49 14.79
N GLN A 575 -10.92 -31.26 14.09
CA GLN A 575 -12.35 -31.34 14.34
C GLN A 575 -12.68 -31.87 15.74
N MET A 576 -11.95 -32.90 16.21
CA MET A 576 -12.10 -33.44 17.57
C MET A 576 -11.64 -32.46 18.64
N SER A 577 -10.58 -31.70 18.38
CA SER A 577 -10.05 -30.71 19.30
C SER A 577 -10.93 -29.45 19.40
N CYS A 578 -11.51 -29.01 18.30
CA CYS A 578 -12.40 -27.85 18.20
C CYS A 578 -13.11 -27.84 16.85
N GLY A 579 -14.45 -27.82 16.82
CA GLY A 579 -15.22 -27.82 15.57
C GLY A 579 -14.87 -26.64 14.64
N PHE A 580 -14.65 -25.45 15.21
CA PHE A 580 -14.19 -24.29 14.43
C PHE A 580 -12.82 -24.51 13.80
N LYS A 581 -11.87 -25.11 14.52
CA LYS A 581 -10.53 -25.43 14.00
C LYS A 581 -10.62 -26.44 12.85
N GLY A 582 -11.48 -27.44 12.95
CA GLY A 582 -11.79 -28.38 11.87
C GLY A 582 -12.39 -27.66 10.66
N PHE A 583 -13.30 -26.73 10.85
CA PHE A 583 -13.87 -25.91 9.78
C PHE A 583 -12.83 -25.07 9.07
N VAL A 584 -11.98 -24.35 9.80
CA VAL A 584 -10.93 -23.48 9.21
C VAL A 584 -9.94 -24.30 8.38
N SER A 585 -9.70 -25.57 8.72
CA SER A 585 -8.85 -26.46 7.92
C SER A 585 -9.33 -26.63 6.46
N ARG A 586 -10.65 -26.44 6.21
CA ARG A 586 -11.27 -26.46 4.87
C ARG A 586 -10.94 -25.23 4.02
N LEU A 587 -10.66 -24.10 4.66
CA LEU A 587 -10.43 -22.83 3.99
C LEU A 587 -9.02 -22.72 3.39
N SER A 588 -8.18 -23.76 3.55
CA SER A 588 -6.78 -23.77 3.10
C SER A 588 -5.99 -22.56 3.60
N ILE A 589 -6.30 -22.09 4.78
CA ILE A 589 -5.52 -21.04 5.45
C ILE A 589 -4.23 -21.68 5.96
N ASP A 590 -3.11 -21.27 5.41
CA ASP A 590 -1.79 -21.71 5.87
C ASP A 590 -1.20 -20.64 6.79
N ASN A 591 -0.45 -21.09 7.80
CA ASN A 591 0.25 -20.20 8.69
C ASN A 591 1.42 -19.55 7.98
N TYR A 592 1.69 -18.30 8.33
CA TYR A 592 2.92 -17.65 7.96
C TYR A 592 4.09 -18.32 8.71
N GLU A 593 5.02 -18.91 7.96
CA GLU A 593 6.27 -19.41 8.54
C GLU A 593 7.25 -18.23 8.67
N GLU A 594 7.63 -17.91 9.90
CA GLU A 594 8.66 -16.90 10.13
C GLU A 594 9.99 -17.38 9.54
N PRO A 595 10.75 -16.52 8.86
CA PRO A 595 12.07 -16.85 8.38
C PRO A 595 12.98 -17.27 9.55
N HIS A 596 13.61 -18.43 9.43
CA HIS A 596 14.53 -18.92 10.46
C HIS A 596 15.88 -19.26 9.87
N ILE A 597 16.92 -19.26 10.70
CA ILE A 597 18.28 -19.62 10.29
C ILE A 597 18.41 -21.14 10.34
N GLY A 598 18.83 -21.76 9.22
CA GLY A 598 19.01 -23.19 9.11
C GLY A 598 17.77 -23.93 8.60
N ILE A 599 17.55 -25.17 9.03
CA ILE A 599 16.39 -26.00 8.67
C ILE A 599 15.36 -26.01 9.78
N SER A 600 14.09 -26.00 9.41
CA SER A 600 12.96 -26.08 10.35
C SER A 600 12.91 -27.43 11.07
N ARG A 601 12.17 -27.49 12.18
CA ARG A 601 11.91 -28.76 12.88
C ARG A 601 11.20 -29.79 12.00
N LEU A 602 10.32 -29.31 11.12
CA LEU A 602 9.62 -30.14 10.14
C LEU A 602 10.59 -30.73 9.12
N GLU A 603 11.49 -29.91 8.56
CA GLU A 603 12.50 -30.37 7.64
C GLU A 603 13.45 -31.38 8.30
N GLN A 604 13.86 -31.15 9.57
CA GLN A 604 14.65 -32.10 10.35
C GLN A 604 13.93 -33.44 10.49
N GLY A 605 12.62 -33.42 10.79
CA GLY A 605 11.77 -34.60 10.84
C GLY A 605 11.77 -35.35 9.51
N ASN A 606 11.51 -34.64 8.42
CA ASN A 606 11.46 -35.23 7.08
C ASN A 606 12.79 -35.89 6.68
N LEU A 607 13.94 -35.32 7.08
CA LEU A 607 15.24 -35.92 6.83
C LEU A 607 15.39 -37.25 7.58
N ILE A 608 14.99 -37.32 8.83
CA ILE A 608 15.05 -38.53 9.65
C ILE A 608 14.16 -39.64 9.06
N HIS A 609 12.90 -39.30 8.68
CA HIS A 609 12.01 -40.25 8.02
C HIS A 609 12.64 -40.79 6.73
N LYS A 610 13.20 -39.89 5.91
CA LYS A 610 13.85 -40.32 4.64
C LYS A 610 15.06 -41.21 4.84
N ILE A 611 15.88 -40.94 5.87
CA ILE A 611 17.02 -41.79 6.21
C ILE A 611 16.54 -43.18 6.64
N LEU A 612 15.53 -43.23 7.51
CA LEU A 612 14.99 -44.49 8.04
C LEU A 612 14.25 -45.30 6.97
N GLU A 613 13.48 -44.64 6.11
CA GLU A 613 12.87 -45.24 4.93
C GLU A 613 13.95 -45.98 4.10
N ASN A 614 15.01 -45.27 3.70
CA ASN A 614 16.07 -45.87 2.88
C ASN A 614 16.80 -46.98 3.62
N PHE A 615 17.05 -46.81 4.93
CA PHE A 615 17.73 -47.80 5.77
C PHE A 615 16.92 -49.09 5.89
N PHE A 616 15.62 -49.02 6.22
CA PHE A 616 14.77 -50.20 6.42
C PHE A 616 14.26 -50.82 5.11
N ASN A 617 14.36 -50.13 4.00
CA ASN A 617 14.22 -50.73 2.67
C ASN A 617 15.42 -51.66 2.32
N GLU A 618 16.62 -51.41 2.85
CA GLU A 618 17.81 -52.24 2.66
C GLU A 618 17.90 -53.31 3.77
N ILE A 619 17.60 -52.93 5.01
CA ILE A 619 17.65 -53.83 6.18
C ILE A 619 16.22 -54.21 6.60
N THR A 620 15.71 -55.25 5.95
CA THR A 620 14.29 -55.64 6.09
C THR A 620 13.97 -56.57 7.29
N THR A 621 14.98 -57.13 7.97
CA THR A 621 14.78 -58.05 9.11
C THR A 621 15.74 -57.74 10.25
N SER A 622 15.31 -58.05 11.48
CA SER A 622 16.17 -57.93 12.65
C SER A 622 17.42 -58.83 12.52
N THR A 623 17.29 -59.99 11.90
CA THR A 623 18.42 -60.91 11.67
C THR A 623 19.52 -60.23 10.82
N LYS A 624 19.14 -59.57 9.72
CA LYS A 624 20.11 -58.79 8.89
C LYS A 624 20.72 -57.63 9.68
N LEU A 625 19.92 -56.95 10.53
CA LEU A 625 20.39 -55.86 11.38
C LEU A 625 21.45 -56.33 12.39
N LEU A 626 21.23 -57.49 13.01
CA LEU A 626 22.14 -58.05 14.03
C LEU A 626 23.43 -58.62 13.42
N GLN A 627 23.41 -58.97 12.16
CA GLN A 627 24.59 -59.45 11.43
C GLN A 627 25.59 -58.36 11.04
N LEU A 628 25.14 -57.08 11.02
CA LEU A 628 26.04 -55.97 10.66
C LEU A 628 27.05 -55.69 11.77
N SER A 629 28.31 -55.63 11.40
CA SER A 629 29.39 -55.11 12.24
C SER A 629 29.17 -53.62 12.48
N ASP A 630 29.72 -53.06 13.54
CA ASP A 630 29.60 -51.62 13.84
C ASP A 630 30.16 -50.74 12.71
N ILE A 631 31.18 -51.19 12.00
CA ILE A 631 31.78 -50.48 10.86
C ILE A 631 30.80 -50.44 9.67
N GLU A 632 30.21 -51.59 9.34
CA GLU A 632 29.22 -51.68 8.25
C GLU A 632 27.97 -50.87 8.55
N LEU A 633 27.50 -50.94 9.79
CA LEU A 633 26.39 -50.14 10.26
C LEU A 633 26.65 -48.63 10.11
N ASP A 634 27.83 -48.16 10.52
CA ASP A 634 28.19 -46.75 10.40
C ASP A 634 28.31 -46.32 8.94
N GLN A 635 28.84 -47.18 8.08
CA GLN A 635 28.91 -46.89 6.63
C GLN A 635 27.52 -46.79 6.02
N LEU A 636 26.60 -47.68 6.40
CA LEU A 636 25.24 -47.70 5.90
C LEU A 636 24.44 -46.46 6.36
N ILE A 637 24.54 -46.08 7.64
CA ILE A 637 23.92 -44.86 8.17
C ILE A 637 24.45 -43.63 7.45
N LYS A 638 25.77 -43.53 7.25
CA LYS A 638 26.38 -42.41 6.52
C LYS A 638 25.91 -42.36 5.06
N LYS A 639 25.84 -43.48 4.36
CA LYS A 639 25.32 -43.60 2.99
C LYS A 639 23.93 -43.02 2.85
N HIS A 640 22.99 -43.43 3.72
CA HIS A 640 21.62 -42.99 3.66
C HIS A 640 21.44 -41.52 4.13
N THR A 641 22.27 -41.08 5.10
CA THR A 641 22.31 -39.68 5.51
C THR A 641 22.78 -38.78 4.37
N ASP A 642 23.87 -39.15 3.68
CA ASP A 642 24.39 -38.40 2.52
C ASP A 642 23.34 -38.28 1.42
N SER A 643 22.61 -39.37 1.15
CA SER A 643 21.51 -39.35 0.18
C SER A 643 20.40 -38.36 0.57
N ALA A 644 19.99 -38.34 1.84
CA ALA A 644 18.90 -37.49 2.32
C ALA A 644 19.25 -36.00 2.30
N ILE A 645 20.51 -35.65 2.62
CA ILE A 645 20.97 -34.25 2.65
C ILE A 645 21.56 -33.77 1.33
N LEU A 646 21.45 -34.53 0.24
CA LEU A 646 22.07 -34.21 -1.04
C LEU A 646 21.70 -32.83 -1.57
N LYS A 647 20.43 -32.43 -1.43
CA LYS A 647 19.88 -31.13 -1.90
C LYS A 647 20.28 -29.93 -1.02
N MET A 648 20.89 -30.16 0.13
CA MET A 648 21.33 -29.05 0.99
C MET A 648 22.59 -28.39 0.39
N PRO A 649 22.67 -27.03 0.46
CA PRO A 649 23.87 -26.31 0.01
C PRO A 649 25.12 -26.75 0.75
N ASN A 650 26.25 -26.85 0.04
CA ASN A 650 27.54 -27.22 0.65
C ASN A 650 27.98 -26.09 1.61
N SER A 651 28.02 -26.40 2.88
CA SER A 651 28.34 -25.45 3.96
C SER A 651 28.79 -26.21 5.22
N ASN A 652 29.41 -25.51 6.16
CA ASN A 652 29.71 -26.04 7.50
C ASN A 652 28.45 -26.51 8.22
N PHE A 653 27.33 -25.86 7.96
CA PHE A 653 26.03 -26.24 8.51
C PHE A 653 25.62 -27.65 8.05
N LYS A 654 25.76 -27.96 6.74
CA LYS A 654 25.47 -29.28 6.19
C LYS A 654 26.34 -30.38 6.83
N ILE A 655 27.61 -30.07 7.09
CA ILE A 655 28.54 -31.02 7.74
C ILE A 655 28.10 -31.29 9.18
N ASN A 656 27.76 -30.24 9.92
CA ASN A 656 27.33 -30.40 11.31
C ASN A 656 25.99 -31.14 11.41
N GLU A 657 25.04 -30.84 10.53
CA GLU A 657 23.75 -31.51 10.48
C GLU A 657 23.90 -33.01 10.10
N LYS A 658 24.78 -33.32 9.14
CA LYS A 658 25.14 -34.70 8.83
C LYS A 658 25.63 -35.47 10.07
N ASN A 659 26.60 -34.88 10.78
CA ASN A 659 27.16 -35.52 11.99
C ASN A 659 26.08 -35.71 13.07
N ARG A 660 25.22 -34.73 13.30
CA ARG A 660 24.09 -34.80 14.22
C ARG A 660 23.14 -35.96 13.84
N LEU A 661 22.74 -36.03 12.59
CA LEU A 661 21.82 -37.05 12.08
C LEU A 661 22.43 -38.47 12.22
N VAL A 662 23.70 -38.65 11.88
CA VAL A 662 24.39 -39.94 12.03
C VAL A 662 24.36 -40.42 13.49
N ILE A 663 24.62 -39.51 14.45
CA ILE A 663 24.60 -39.85 15.89
C ILE A 663 23.21 -40.29 16.31
N ILE A 664 22.17 -39.49 15.99
CA ILE A 664 20.78 -39.76 16.40
C ILE A 664 20.25 -41.04 15.77
N ILE A 665 20.51 -41.27 14.49
CA ILE A 665 20.10 -42.50 13.80
C ILE A 665 20.81 -43.71 14.40
N ARG A 666 22.09 -43.61 14.74
CA ARG A 666 22.83 -44.69 15.40
C ARG A 666 22.23 -45.03 16.77
N GLU A 667 21.88 -44.07 17.57
CA GLU A 667 21.20 -44.30 18.86
C GLU A 667 19.86 -45.00 18.65
N TYR A 668 19.08 -44.60 17.66
CA TYR A 668 17.79 -45.25 17.37
C TYR A 668 17.99 -46.69 16.87
N ILE A 669 18.93 -46.93 15.98
CA ILE A 669 19.22 -48.31 15.50
C ILE A 669 19.76 -49.20 16.63
N SER A 670 20.49 -48.62 17.59
CA SER A 670 20.90 -49.40 18.80
C SER A 670 19.71 -49.81 19.66
N LEU A 671 18.63 -49.02 19.69
CA LEU A 671 17.36 -49.41 20.33
C LEU A 671 16.64 -50.51 19.52
N GLU A 672 16.64 -50.42 18.19
CA GLU A 672 16.05 -51.43 17.31
C GLU A 672 16.77 -52.78 17.44
N LYS A 673 18.10 -52.82 17.70
CA LYS A 673 18.88 -54.04 17.95
C LYS A 673 18.47 -54.76 19.27
N GLN A 674 17.74 -54.08 20.16
CA GLN A 674 17.26 -54.65 21.41
C GLN A 674 15.86 -55.29 21.28
N ARG A 675 15.24 -55.16 20.11
CA ARG A 675 13.94 -55.77 19.81
C ARG A 675 14.14 -57.26 19.49
N ASP A 676 13.06 -58.01 19.75
CA ASP A 676 12.98 -59.39 19.23
C ASP A 676 12.82 -59.38 17.71
N TYR A 677 12.58 -60.59 17.16
CA TYR A 677 12.48 -60.74 15.70
C TYR A 677 11.38 -59.83 15.11
N PHE A 678 11.74 -59.08 14.11
CA PHE A 678 10.83 -58.33 13.24
C PHE A 678 11.22 -58.49 11.77
N GLU A 679 10.21 -58.41 10.93
CA GLU A 679 10.32 -58.28 9.47
C GLU A 679 9.58 -57.02 9.03
N VAL A 680 10.25 -56.10 8.35
CA VAL A 680 9.67 -54.88 7.78
C VAL A 680 8.84 -55.25 6.55
N LEU A 681 7.55 -55.02 6.62
CA LEU A 681 6.61 -55.28 5.53
C LEU A 681 6.55 -54.13 4.56
N GLU A 682 6.45 -52.92 5.07
CA GLU A 682 6.25 -51.71 4.31
C GLU A 682 6.95 -50.50 4.97
N THR A 683 7.45 -49.59 4.17
CA THR A 683 7.99 -48.29 4.59
C THR A 683 7.37 -47.18 3.73
N GLU A 684 7.00 -46.07 4.36
CA GLU A 684 6.43 -44.88 3.69
C GLU A 684 5.32 -45.25 2.67
N SER A 685 4.50 -46.23 3.00
CA SER A 685 3.48 -46.74 2.09
C SER A 685 2.21 -45.85 2.11
N ALA A 686 1.70 -45.55 0.93
CA ALA A 686 0.46 -44.83 0.80
C ALA A 686 -0.73 -45.73 1.16
N SER A 687 -1.61 -45.22 2.01
CA SER A 687 -2.84 -45.89 2.43
C SER A 687 -4.06 -44.97 2.21
N GLU A 688 -5.06 -45.47 1.53
CA GLU A 688 -6.36 -44.79 1.42
C GLU A 688 -7.24 -45.11 2.62
N VAL A 689 -7.73 -44.03 3.25
CA VAL A 689 -8.60 -44.12 4.39
C VAL A 689 -10.00 -43.67 4.01
N ASN A 690 -10.98 -44.41 4.48
CA ASN A 690 -12.41 -44.08 4.37
C ASN A 690 -13.08 -44.27 5.75
N ILE A 691 -13.45 -43.13 6.36
CA ILE A 691 -14.16 -43.13 7.65
C ILE A 691 -15.52 -42.48 7.41
N GLU A 692 -16.60 -43.27 7.48
CA GLU A 692 -17.98 -42.80 7.28
C GLU A 692 -18.17 -41.98 5.98
N GLY A 693 -17.56 -42.43 4.88
CA GLY A 693 -17.62 -41.73 3.59
C GLY A 693 -16.62 -40.61 3.38
N LEU A 694 -15.89 -40.16 4.42
CA LEU A 694 -14.83 -39.19 4.30
C LEU A 694 -13.53 -39.87 3.82
N LYS A 695 -13.05 -39.50 2.64
CA LYS A 695 -11.91 -40.12 1.99
C LYS A 695 -10.69 -39.22 2.04
N PHE A 696 -9.52 -39.79 2.33
CA PHE A 696 -8.24 -39.12 2.27
C PHE A 696 -7.09 -40.13 2.18
N SER A 697 -5.95 -39.68 1.66
CA SER A 697 -4.74 -40.50 1.63
C SER A 697 -3.87 -40.19 2.86
N THR A 698 -3.25 -41.23 3.38
CA THR A 698 -2.27 -41.15 4.46
C THR A 698 -1.01 -41.91 4.05
N ARG A 699 0.03 -41.81 4.86
CA ARG A 699 1.29 -42.47 4.66
C ARG A 699 1.73 -43.11 5.96
N ILE A 700 1.95 -44.44 5.94
CA ILE A 700 2.44 -45.20 7.06
C ILE A 700 3.96 -45.20 7.04
N ASP A 701 4.62 -44.72 8.11
CA ASP A 701 6.08 -44.62 8.14
C ASP A 701 6.72 -46.00 8.06
N ARG A 702 6.22 -46.96 8.87
CA ARG A 702 6.73 -48.35 8.83
C ARG A 702 5.72 -49.32 9.37
N MET A 703 5.59 -50.49 8.75
CA MET A 703 4.83 -51.63 9.23
C MET A 703 5.71 -52.82 9.35
N ASP A 704 5.75 -53.48 10.52
CA ASP A 704 6.51 -54.65 10.82
C ASP A 704 5.61 -55.85 11.08
N ARG A 705 6.14 -57.06 10.78
CA ARG A 705 5.61 -58.33 11.25
C ARG A 705 6.49 -58.82 12.41
N THR A 706 5.89 -59.17 13.54
CA THR A 706 6.59 -59.72 14.71
C THR A 706 6.83 -61.20 14.59
N ALA A 707 7.56 -61.81 15.54
CA ALA A 707 7.79 -63.26 15.61
C ALA A 707 6.49 -64.05 15.75
N SER A 708 5.44 -63.50 16.40
CA SER A 708 4.15 -64.12 16.49
C SER A 708 3.31 -64.00 15.21
N GLY A 709 3.74 -63.30 14.20
CA GLY A 709 3.02 -63.02 12.98
C GLY A 709 2.12 -61.78 13.06
N ALA A 710 2.06 -61.11 14.18
CA ALA A 710 1.24 -59.92 14.41
C ALA A 710 1.84 -58.72 13.67
N LYS A 711 0.98 -57.79 13.21
CA LYS A 711 1.39 -56.55 12.52
C LYS A 711 1.46 -55.39 13.51
N LEU A 712 2.58 -54.69 13.44
CA LEU A 712 2.86 -53.48 14.25
C LEU A 712 3.13 -52.28 13.34
N ILE A 713 2.39 -51.17 13.54
CA ILE A 713 2.69 -49.91 12.86
C ILE A 713 3.59 -49.04 13.75
N ILE A 714 4.66 -48.50 13.19
CA ILE A 714 5.60 -47.59 13.84
C ILE A 714 5.56 -46.27 13.14
N ASP A 715 5.33 -45.18 13.91
CA ASP A 715 5.35 -43.80 13.45
C ASP A 715 6.53 -43.05 14.12
N TYR A 716 7.38 -42.43 13.35
CA TYR A 716 8.58 -41.74 13.80
C TYR A 716 8.26 -40.32 14.29
N LYS A 717 8.65 -40.01 15.51
CA LYS A 717 8.44 -38.70 16.11
C LYS A 717 9.74 -38.07 16.62
N THR A 718 10.07 -36.88 16.13
CA THR A 718 11.26 -36.12 16.56
C THR A 718 10.95 -35.12 17.69
N GLY A 719 9.68 -34.95 18.05
CA GLY A 719 9.22 -34.08 19.15
C GLY A 719 9.51 -34.66 20.51
N LYS A 720 9.86 -33.80 21.52
CA LYS A 720 10.21 -34.24 22.88
C LYS A 720 8.98 -34.63 23.73
N ASN A 721 7.78 -34.16 23.42
CA ASN A 721 6.58 -34.29 24.26
C ASN A 721 5.60 -35.38 23.78
N VAL A 722 6.07 -36.45 23.17
CA VAL A 722 5.22 -37.54 22.72
C VAL A 722 4.98 -38.52 23.86
N LYS A 723 3.73 -38.89 24.09
CA LYS A 723 3.33 -39.84 25.17
C LYS A 723 2.35 -40.87 24.61
N ALA A 724 2.38 -42.10 25.14
CA ALA A 724 1.38 -43.10 24.79
C ALA A 724 -0.05 -42.66 25.13
N SER A 725 -0.23 -41.84 26.18
CA SER A 725 -1.52 -41.26 26.55
C SER A 725 -2.14 -40.32 25.52
N HIS A 726 -1.36 -39.85 24.51
CA HIS A 726 -1.94 -39.04 23.42
C HIS A 726 -2.72 -39.91 22.41
N LEU A 727 -2.54 -41.25 22.46
CA LEU A 727 -3.29 -42.21 21.66
C LEU A 727 -4.60 -42.67 22.35
N THR A 728 -4.80 -42.28 23.60
CA THR A 728 -5.98 -42.62 24.39
C THR A 728 -6.68 -41.33 24.84
N GLY A 729 -7.94 -41.43 25.18
CA GLY A 729 -8.73 -40.30 25.66
C GLY A 729 -9.71 -39.77 24.61
N ASP A 730 -10.61 -38.92 25.08
CA ASP A 730 -11.62 -38.22 24.29
C ASP A 730 -11.57 -36.74 24.64
N PRO A 731 -11.18 -35.87 23.67
CA PRO A 731 -10.77 -36.17 22.31
C PRO A 731 -9.33 -36.74 22.20
N LEU A 732 -9.05 -37.42 21.09
CA LEU A 732 -7.72 -37.92 20.77
C LEU A 732 -6.76 -36.77 20.48
N GLU A 733 -5.64 -36.69 21.20
CA GLU A 733 -4.60 -35.70 20.93
C GLU A 733 -3.79 -36.03 19.66
N GLN A 734 -3.65 -37.32 19.33
CA GLN A 734 -2.95 -37.83 18.15
C GLN A 734 -3.83 -38.89 17.46
N ALA A 735 -4.42 -38.57 16.32
CA ALA A 735 -5.35 -39.43 15.61
C ALA A 735 -4.69 -40.37 14.56
N GLN A 736 -3.44 -40.10 14.19
CA GLN A 736 -2.78 -40.80 13.09
C GLN A 736 -2.67 -42.32 13.28
N LEU A 737 -2.04 -42.75 14.35
CA LEU A 737 -1.89 -44.16 14.63
C LEU A 737 -3.24 -44.87 14.93
N PRO A 738 -4.20 -44.28 15.68
CA PRO A 738 -5.55 -44.83 15.80
C PRO A 738 -6.25 -45.06 14.46
N ILE A 739 -6.15 -44.09 13.51
CA ILE A 739 -6.70 -44.28 12.16
C ILE A 739 -6.07 -45.49 11.46
N TYR A 740 -4.74 -45.61 11.53
CA TYR A 740 -4.05 -46.75 10.92
C TYR A 740 -4.46 -48.07 11.57
N ALA A 741 -4.65 -48.09 12.90
CA ALA A 741 -5.08 -49.28 13.61
C ALA A 741 -6.44 -49.81 13.12
N ILE A 742 -7.41 -48.90 12.94
CA ILE A 742 -8.78 -49.31 12.52
C ILE A 742 -8.87 -49.65 11.03
N THR A 743 -8.00 -49.05 10.20
CA THR A 743 -8.05 -49.23 8.72
C THR A 743 -7.19 -50.39 8.20
N ASN A 744 -6.14 -50.77 8.90
CA ASN A 744 -5.16 -51.78 8.41
C ASN A 744 -5.22 -53.11 9.19
N SER A 745 -6.16 -53.27 10.12
CA SER A 745 -6.33 -54.52 10.90
C SER A 745 -5.01 -55.02 11.51
N VAL A 746 -4.37 -54.16 12.31
CA VAL A 746 -3.12 -54.46 13.00
C VAL A 746 -3.35 -54.77 14.49
N GLU A 747 -2.39 -55.44 15.12
CA GLU A 747 -2.49 -55.83 16.53
C GLU A 747 -1.64 -54.90 17.45
N GLY A 748 -0.96 -53.89 16.86
CA GLY A 748 -0.21 -52.94 17.64
C GLY A 748 0.16 -51.66 16.88
N ILE A 749 0.29 -50.56 17.64
CA ILE A 749 0.77 -49.26 17.15
C ILE A 749 1.82 -48.71 18.12
N SER A 750 2.82 -48.04 17.59
CA SER A 750 3.86 -47.44 18.41
C SER A 750 4.36 -46.13 17.85
N PHE A 751 4.57 -45.11 18.68
CA PHE A 751 5.51 -44.05 18.36
C PHE A 751 6.94 -44.54 18.61
N ALA A 752 7.84 -44.25 17.69
CA ALA A 752 9.28 -44.33 17.92
C ALA A 752 9.79 -42.87 18.07
N THR A 753 10.12 -42.47 19.28
CA THR A 753 10.68 -41.15 19.53
C THR A 753 12.17 -41.16 19.21
N ILE A 754 12.63 -40.19 18.40
CA ILE A 754 14.00 -40.14 17.88
C ILE A 754 14.60 -38.77 18.19
N ASN A 755 15.24 -38.68 19.35
CA ASN A 755 15.89 -37.46 19.86
C ASN A 755 17.27 -37.83 20.42
N SER A 756 18.19 -36.86 20.44
CA SER A 756 19.49 -37.04 21.11
C SER A 756 19.31 -37.49 22.56
N ASN A 757 19.92 -38.59 22.93
CA ASN A 757 19.89 -39.19 24.26
C ASN A 757 18.50 -39.63 24.77
N ASN A 758 17.50 -39.75 23.89
CA ASN A 758 16.15 -40.17 24.28
C ASN A 758 15.41 -40.84 23.11
N CYS A 759 15.86 -42.00 22.72
CA CYS A 759 15.16 -42.86 21.78
C CYS A 759 14.35 -43.92 22.57
N GLU A 760 13.04 -44.00 22.35
CA GLU A 760 12.17 -44.95 23.04
C GLU A 760 10.92 -45.30 22.20
N PHE A 761 10.37 -46.51 22.46
CA PHE A 761 9.08 -46.89 21.91
C PHE A 761 7.95 -46.61 22.92
N LYS A 762 6.84 -46.05 22.41
CA LYS A 762 5.63 -45.77 23.17
C LYS A 762 4.45 -46.44 22.45
N ALA A 763 4.07 -47.61 22.88
CA ALA A 763 3.15 -48.49 22.17
C ALA A 763 1.88 -48.80 22.92
N ILE A 764 0.85 -49.13 22.14
CA ILE A 764 -0.37 -49.83 22.61
C ILE A 764 -0.52 -51.05 21.71
N THR A 765 -0.57 -52.21 22.30
CA THR A 765 -0.55 -53.51 21.60
C THR A 765 -1.52 -54.49 22.21
N LYS A 766 -2.08 -55.40 21.41
CA LYS A 766 -3.00 -56.47 21.83
C LYS A 766 -2.30 -57.47 22.75
N ASP A 767 -1.11 -57.93 22.33
CA ASP A 767 -0.28 -58.84 23.09
C ASP A 767 0.97 -58.08 23.56
N LYS A 768 1.67 -58.60 24.57
CA LYS A 768 2.95 -58.05 24.99
C LYS A 768 4.00 -58.37 23.90
N PHE A 769 4.06 -57.49 22.92
CA PHE A 769 5.18 -57.54 21.97
C PHE A 769 6.47 -57.19 22.69
N GLU A 770 7.54 -57.90 22.34
CA GLU A 770 8.87 -57.66 22.88
C GLU A 770 9.50 -56.40 22.26
N LEU A 771 8.86 -55.25 22.52
CA LEU A 771 9.44 -53.95 22.31
C LEU A 771 10.20 -53.57 23.59
N PRO A 772 11.33 -52.84 23.51
CA PRO A 772 12.09 -52.37 24.67
C PRO A 772 11.35 -51.22 25.35
N ILE A 773 10.23 -51.56 26.00
CA ILE A 773 9.35 -50.66 26.76
C ILE A 773 9.54 -50.91 28.25
N SER A 774 9.52 -49.81 29.05
CA SER A 774 9.61 -49.96 30.49
C SER A 774 8.48 -50.84 31.07
N LYS A 775 8.76 -51.66 32.08
CA LYS A 775 7.76 -52.52 32.77
C LYS A 775 6.57 -51.71 33.29
N GLN A 776 6.76 -50.44 33.71
CA GLN A 776 5.70 -49.55 34.16
C GLN A 776 4.77 -49.13 33.04
N ALA A 777 5.29 -48.87 31.83
CA ALA A 777 4.53 -48.54 30.63
C ALA A 777 3.70 -49.77 30.17
N SER A 778 4.29 -50.95 30.15
CA SER A 778 3.62 -52.18 29.77
C SER A 778 2.44 -52.53 30.69
N ASN A 779 2.56 -52.29 32.00
CA ASN A 779 1.49 -52.56 32.98
C ASN A 779 0.31 -51.57 32.95
N LYS A 780 0.47 -50.43 32.25
CA LYS A 780 -0.57 -49.40 32.14
C LYS A 780 -1.20 -49.35 30.73
N MET A 781 -0.93 -50.33 29.90
CA MET A 781 -1.54 -50.42 28.58
C MET A 781 -3.05 -50.69 28.70
N PRO A 782 -3.88 -49.95 27.95
CA PRO A 782 -5.31 -50.22 27.87
C PRO A 782 -5.56 -51.57 27.16
N ASP A 783 -6.77 -52.12 27.37
CA ASP A 783 -7.24 -53.25 26.61
C ASP A 783 -7.38 -52.86 25.15
N TRP A 784 -6.77 -53.66 24.24
CA TRP A 784 -6.66 -53.33 22.79
C TRP A 784 -8.06 -53.30 22.14
N ASP A 785 -8.87 -54.33 22.32
CA ASP A 785 -10.15 -54.44 21.60
C ASP A 785 -11.14 -53.34 22.06
N LYS A 786 -11.11 -53.01 23.36
CA LYS A 786 -11.84 -51.86 23.89
C LYS A 786 -11.35 -50.57 23.33
N GLN A 787 -10.02 -50.37 23.23
CA GLN A 787 -9.42 -49.14 22.70
C GLN A 787 -9.70 -48.94 21.20
N VAL A 788 -9.71 -50.01 20.41
CA VAL A 788 -10.09 -49.96 18.98
C VAL A 788 -11.55 -49.54 18.84
N THR A 789 -12.43 -50.03 19.72
CA THR A 789 -13.83 -49.63 19.73
C THR A 789 -14.03 -48.15 20.04
N GLU A 790 -13.28 -47.63 21.05
CA GLU A 790 -13.28 -46.22 21.41
C GLU A 790 -12.76 -45.34 20.29
N TRP A 791 -11.64 -45.69 19.63
CA TRP A 791 -11.12 -45.00 18.48
C TRP A 791 -12.12 -44.94 17.32
N THR A 792 -12.74 -46.06 17.00
CA THR A 792 -13.76 -46.15 15.96
C THR A 792 -14.93 -45.21 16.23
N SER A 793 -15.44 -45.22 17.46
CA SER A 793 -16.53 -44.31 17.84
C SER A 793 -16.18 -42.86 17.74
N SER A 794 -15.01 -42.43 18.30
CA SER A 794 -14.57 -41.04 18.30
C SER A 794 -14.27 -40.51 16.87
N LEU A 795 -13.64 -41.35 16.04
CA LEU A 795 -13.32 -40.99 14.66
C LEU A 795 -14.55 -40.93 13.75
N THR A 796 -15.51 -41.85 13.95
CA THR A 796 -16.84 -41.84 13.29
C THR A 796 -17.58 -40.54 13.62
N ALA A 797 -17.67 -40.21 14.92
CA ALA A 797 -18.32 -38.98 15.35
C ALA A 797 -17.64 -37.71 14.78
N ALA A 798 -16.32 -37.68 14.79
CA ALA A 798 -15.57 -36.58 14.21
C ALA A 798 -15.80 -36.42 12.70
N SER A 799 -15.84 -37.54 11.97
CA SER A 799 -16.12 -37.53 10.53
C SER A 799 -17.54 -37.03 10.24
N GLN A 800 -18.55 -37.52 10.94
CA GLN A 800 -19.95 -37.09 10.79
C GLN A 800 -20.11 -35.60 11.12
N ASN A 801 -19.52 -35.13 12.22
CA ASN A 801 -19.56 -33.74 12.63
C ASN A 801 -18.90 -32.83 11.58
N PHE A 802 -17.75 -33.22 11.06
CA PHE A 802 -17.06 -32.48 10.01
C PHE A 802 -17.88 -32.40 8.73
N GLN A 803 -18.43 -33.51 8.25
CA GLN A 803 -19.26 -33.56 7.03
C GLN A 803 -20.57 -32.79 7.18
N SER A 804 -21.20 -32.81 8.36
CA SER A 804 -22.44 -32.07 8.64
C SER A 804 -22.21 -30.57 8.86
N GLY A 805 -20.94 -30.14 8.94
CA GLY A 805 -20.58 -28.75 9.08
C GLY A 805 -20.65 -28.21 10.50
N VAL A 806 -20.40 -29.03 11.50
CA VAL A 806 -20.31 -28.58 12.91
C VAL A 806 -19.03 -27.75 13.08
N ALA A 807 -19.19 -26.44 13.31
CA ALA A 807 -18.11 -25.46 13.39
C ALA A 807 -18.14 -24.63 14.70
N SER A 808 -18.66 -25.21 15.78
CA SER A 808 -18.75 -24.55 17.09
C SER A 808 -17.37 -24.25 17.68
N VAL A 809 -17.21 -23.08 18.32
CA VAL A 809 -16.00 -22.71 19.06
C VAL A 809 -16.08 -23.31 20.46
N LEU A 810 -15.79 -24.61 20.56
CA LEU A 810 -15.77 -25.39 21.79
C LEU A 810 -14.44 -26.13 21.87
N PRO A 811 -13.36 -25.48 22.32
CA PRO A 811 -12.06 -26.11 22.38
C PRO A 811 -11.98 -27.13 23.52
N ALA A 812 -11.41 -28.28 23.21
CA ALA A 812 -10.99 -29.25 24.22
C ALA A 812 -9.86 -28.66 25.08
N LYS A 813 -9.58 -29.28 26.21
CA LYS A 813 -8.50 -28.85 27.11
C LYS A 813 -7.17 -28.75 26.33
N LYS A 814 -6.49 -27.61 26.41
CA LYS A 814 -5.24 -27.29 25.69
C LYS A 814 -5.35 -27.17 24.17
N ALA A 815 -6.52 -27.23 23.59
CA ALA A 815 -6.66 -27.08 22.13
C ALA A 815 -6.24 -25.68 21.61
N CYS A 816 -6.26 -24.67 22.48
CA CYS A 816 -5.88 -23.30 22.16
C CYS A 816 -4.38 -23.02 22.35
N ASP A 817 -3.61 -23.83 23.07
CA ASP A 817 -2.20 -23.57 23.44
C ASP A 817 -1.29 -23.37 22.19
N PHE A 818 -1.64 -24.00 21.07
CA PHE A 818 -0.91 -23.92 19.79
C PHE A 818 -1.89 -23.73 18.64
N CYS A 819 -2.93 -22.90 18.83
CA CYS A 819 -3.92 -22.61 17.79
C CYS A 819 -3.62 -21.29 17.13
N ASP A 820 -3.44 -21.30 15.81
CA ASP A 820 -3.13 -20.11 15.02
C ASP A 820 -4.39 -19.36 14.56
N TYR A 821 -5.58 -19.73 15.06
CA TYR A 821 -6.86 -19.19 14.60
C TYR A 821 -7.61 -18.38 15.65
N ASP A 822 -6.93 -17.94 16.69
CA ASP A 822 -7.49 -17.15 17.82
C ASP A 822 -8.13 -15.84 17.34
N LEU A 823 -7.50 -15.15 16.38
CA LEU A 823 -8.02 -13.94 15.76
C LEU A 823 -9.30 -14.18 14.97
N LEU A 824 -9.46 -15.37 14.40
CA LEU A 824 -10.65 -15.73 13.63
C LEU A 824 -11.81 -16.18 14.54
N CYS A 825 -11.53 -17.06 15.53
CA CYS A 825 -12.55 -17.57 16.41
C CYS A 825 -12.95 -16.60 17.53
N ARG A 826 -12.08 -15.63 17.86
CA ARG A 826 -12.29 -14.56 18.88
C ARG A 826 -12.73 -15.11 20.25
N ILE A 827 -12.19 -16.26 20.66
CA ILE A 827 -12.60 -16.94 21.91
C ILE A 827 -12.42 -16.07 23.16
N GLU A 828 -11.41 -15.19 23.19
CA GLU A 828 -11.18 -14.27 24.31
C GLU A 828 -12.36 -13.30 24.52
N LYS A 829 -13.06 -12.92 23.45
CA LYS A 829 -14.25 -12.07 23.53
C LYS A 829 -15.49 -12.83 23.97
N LEU A 830 -15.50 -14.15 23.81
CA LEU A 830 -16.60 -15.02 24.25
C LEU A 830 -16.46 -15.40 25.73
N GLY A 831 -15.25 -15.30 26.29
CA GLY A 831 -14.92 -15.78 27.64
C GLY A 831 -15.47 -14.98 28.82
N ASN A 832 -15.93 -13.74 28.60
CA ASN A 832 -16.48 -12.90 29.67
C ASN A 832 -17.97 -13.09 29.91
N ASN A 833 -18.65 -14.01 29.23
CA ASN A 833 -20.08 -14.30 29.35
C ASN A 833 -20.38 -15.77 29.58
N ARG A 834 -19.40 -16.57 30.10
CA ARG A 834 -19.65 -17.96 30.54
C ARG A 834 -19.37 -18.16 32.00
#